data_5a9a0e2216db43e5d7118d1f33118100
#
_entry.id   5a9a0e2216db43e5d7118d1f33118100
#
_cell.length_a   1.000
_cell.length_b   1.000
_cell.length_c   1.000
_cell.angle_alpha   90.00
_cell.angle_beta   90.00
_cell.angle_gamma   90.00
#
_symmetry.space_group_name_H-M   'P 1'
#
loop_
_entity.id
_entity.type
_entity.pdbx_description
1 polymer ?
#
loop_
_entity_poly.entity_id
_entity_poly.type
_entity_poly.pdbx_seq_one_letter_code
_entity_poly.pdbx_strand_id
1 'polypeptide(L)'
;MLRAVVALVVLVLVALAAVAAYVRQELQPPRIPPLERNWQATVAVLAGDARFSEPFGIVAAPDGTIFVADAGDAHLIRRVAPDGRVSTVAGAARGFRDGVGTNAAFSTPSGLTLAPDGTLYVADTGNHAIRRITPDGSVSTLAGDGTPGYADGPAHQARFNGPIGIAVAPDGRILVTDTYNDRIRVIDANGTVTTLAGSGQQGAIDGVGEGASFDTPTGLAFDPRGIFYVADTGNDIVRIVDINGRVATPEWAHGDGFFRPLGVAVGHNGELYVADEGGRIVALGSGGATRTLAGGGVGFRDGPGATAQFRRPSGIARLGPGQLVVADAGNALVRRIAASSQVAIQPPTSPAIRPQFDADAFGLPPLLWPVAPFVEPHEVAGSFGEVRGDGQERFHRGIDIRVEQGTSVYAVRDGIVSSPISNDGVGALDEWLRIGDLTYIHIRAGRTRRALLDASRFAATYDGRKLLRLRVKRGARFVTGDLIGTVNRFNHVHMQVGWAGEEQNPLRFRLVRFEDTVAPTIPPDGIRVYDESWRLQTTRVRNRLLVAGRVRVVIDAWDQADDNTPSRRLAPYELGYQILREDGSPAPGFEKRRASLRFDRLGLSPDASRMIYGAGSGIPFYGGRRTRYLYIVTNRLDGGDASEGFWETSRMPSGHYILRAWAADVSGNMVERDLPVTIGAVD
;
A
#
# COMPACT_ATOMS: atom_id res chain seq x y z
N MET A 1 58.39 31.78 29.14
CA MET A 1 57.85 31.33 27.84
C MET A 1 57.05 30.04 27.95
N LEU A 2 57.56 28.94 28.44
CA LEU A 2 56.87 27.63 28.49
C LEU A 2 55.49 27.68 29.20
N ARG A 3 55.42 28.35 30.37
CA ARG A 3 54.15 28.49 31.13
C ARG A 3 53.07 29.29 30.36
N ALA A 4 53.46 30.28 29.58
CA ALA A 4 52.52 31.07 28.74
C ALA A 4 52.02 30.26 27.54
N VAL A 5 52.89 29.46 26.92
CA VAL A 5 52.50 28.57 25.81
C VAL A 5 51.55 27.48 26.30
N VAL A 6 51.82 26.86 27.47
CA VAL A 6 50.96 25.87 28.07
C VAL A 6 49.57 26.46 28.42
N ALA A 7 49.54 27.66 29.01
CA ALA A 7 48.27 28.34 29.31
C ALA A 7 47.45 28.67 28.03
N LEU A 8 48.12 29.08 26.95
CA LEU A 8 47.45 29.35 25.65
C LEU A 8 46.88 28.04 25.05
N VAL A 9 47.66 26.96 25.09
CA VAL A 9 47.19 25.66 24.56
C VAL A 9 45.97 25.13 25.36
N VAL A 10 45.99 25.26 26.70
CA VAL A 10 44.85 24.88 27.55
C VAL A 10 43.64 25.75 27.23
N LEU A 11 43.81 27.05 27.02
CA LEU A 11 42.72 27.94 26.70
C LEU A 11 42.09 27.63 25.35
N VAL A 12 42.91 27.27 24.35
CA VAL A 12 42.43 26.83 23.01
C VAL A 12 41.70 25.52 23.11
N LEU A 13 42.20 24.52 23.91
CA LEU A 13 41.53 23.26 24.09
C LEU A 13 40.19 23.41 24.83
N VAL A 14 40.12 24.30 25.83
CA VAL A 14 38.86 24.59 26.54
C VAL A 14 37.86 25.29 25.58
N ALA A 15 38.33 26.24 24.75
CA ALA A 15 37.49 26.88 23.75
C ALA A 15 36.98 25.89 22.70
N LEU A 16 37.84 24.99 22.21
CA LEU A 16 37.43 23.90 21.28
C LEU A 16 36.46 22.93 21.93
N ALA A 17 36.65 22.56 23.19
CA ALA A 17 35.72 21.71 23.94
C ALA A 17 34.36 22.40 24.17
N ALA A 18 34.37 23.70 24.47
CA ALA A 18 33.16 24.51 24.60
C ALA A 18 32.38 24.62 23.27
N VAL A 19 33.12 24.88 22.17
CA VAL A 19 32.54 24.88 20.82
C VAL A 19 32.00 23.49 20.45
N ALA A 20 32.75 22.44 20.74
CA ALA A 20 32.27 21.07 20.51
C ALA A 20 31.05 20.72 21.35
N ALA A 21 30.99 21.15 22.61
CA ALA A 21 29.85 20.99 23.48
C ALA A 21 28.62 21.79 23.00
N TYR A 22 28.84 23.04 22.58
CA TYR A 22 27.82 23.90 22.01
C TYR A 22 27.28 23.30 20.69
N VAL A 23 28.16 22.89 19.78
CA VAL A 23 27.80 22.21 18.53
C VAL A 23 27.05 20.90 18.81
N ARG A 24 27.50 20.15 19.82
CA ARG A 24 26.81 18.89 20.21
C ARG A 24 25.44 19.16 20.84
N GLN A 25 25.26 20.24 21.58
CA GLN A 25 23.98 20.65 22.16
C GLN A 25 23.01 21.19 21.10
N GLU A 26 23.50 21.95 20.15
CA GLU A 26 22.76 22.46 18.98
C GLU A 26 22.43 21.33 17.99
N LEU A 27 23.25 20.25 17.94
CA LEU A 27 23.07 19.10 17.05
C LEU A 27 22.16 18.00 17.66
N GLN A 28 21.78 18.10 18.96
CA GLN A 28 20.84 17.14 19.52
C GLN A 28 19.46 17.35 18.90
N PRO A 29 18.86 16.32 18.29
CA PRO A 29 17.48 16.42 17.84
C PRO A 29 16.59 16.77 19.04
N PRO A 30 15.54 17.57 18.84
CA PRO A 30 14.64 17.96 19.90
C PRO A 30 14.03 16.72 20.57
N ARG A 31 14.01 16.74 21.89
CA ARG A 31 13.42 15.63 22.67
C ARG A 31 11.91 15.63 22.44
N ILE A 32 11.42 14.57 21.81
CA ILE A 32 9.98 14.30 21.73
C ILE A 32 9.51 13.93 23.15
N PRO A 33 8.43 14.52 23.67
CA PRO A 33 7.91 14.17 24.98
C PRO A 33 7.45 12.70 25.05
N PRO A 34 7.41 12.09 26.25
CA PRO A 34 6.92 10.74 26.40
C PRO A 34 5.46 10.65 25.95
N LEU A 35 5.15 9.60 25.18
CA LEU A 35 3.75 9.26 24.88
C LEU A 35 2.99 9.05 26.19
N GLU A 36 1.79 9.61 26.31
CA GLU A 36 0.88 9.26 27.38
C GLU A 36 0.67 7.74 27.41
N ARG A 37 1.13 7.09 28.47
CA ARG A 37 1.22 5.62 28.56
C ARG A 37 -0.10 4.89 28.36
N ASN A 38 -1.25 5.56 28.49
CA ASN A 38 -2.57 4.95 28.57
C ASN A 38 -3.56 5.41 27.48
N TRP A 39 -3.12 6.06 26.40
CA TRP A 39 -4.04 6.42 25.34
C TRP A 39 -4.46 5.19 24.53
N GLN A 40 -5.58 4.59 24.94
CA GLN A 40 -6.27 3.58 24.13
C GLN A 40 -7.12 4.32 23.08
N ALA A 41 -6.71 4.19 21.83
CA ALA A 41 -7.38 4.83 20.70
C ALA A 41 -8.64 4.06 20.28
N THR A 42 -9.67 4.80 19.93
CA THR A 42 -10.84 4.31 19.19
C THR A 42 -10.96 5.07 17.89
N VAL A 43 -11.22 4.34 16.80
CA VAL A 43 -11.37 4.87 15.45
C VAL A 43 -12.83 4.82 15.03
N ALA A 44 -13.31 5.92 14.45
CA ALA A 44 -14.65 6.00 13.88
C ALA A 44 -14.66 6.87 12.62
N VAL A 45 -15.62 6.62 11.72
CA VAL A 45 -15.92 7.53 10.61
C VAL A 45 -16.41 8.85 11.17
N LEU A 46 -15.84 9.97 10.72
CA LEU A 46 -16.21 11.29 11.16
C LEU A 46 -17.39 11.88 10.36
N ALA A 47 -17.37 11.71 9.04
CA ALA A 47 -18.40 12.22 8.15
C ALA A 47 -19.25 11.05 7.63
N GLY A 48 -20.55 11.05 7.97
CA GLY A 48 -21.44 9.91 7.73
C GLY A 48 -21.68 9.59 6.26
N ASP A 49 -22.39 10.44 5.53
CA ASP A 49 -22.91 10.08 4.19
C ASP A 49 -22.14 10.70 3.02
N ALA A 50 -21.13 11.52 3.29
CA ALA A 50 -20.38 12.18 2.25
C ALA A 50 -19.23 11.31 1.77
N ARG A 51 -19.29 10.87 0.54
CA ARG A 51 -18.19 10.19 -0.13
C ARG A 51 -17.21 11.23 -0.66
N PHE A 52 -15.96 11.07 -0.28
CA PHE A 52 -14.83 11.71 -0.96
C PHE A 52 -14.43 10.86 -2.16
N SER A 53 -13.73 11.48 -3.10
CA SER A 53 -13.11 10.72 -4.21
C SER A 53 -11.77 10.12 -3.75
N GLU A 54 -10.87 10.99 -3.28
CA GLU A 54 -9.58 10.61 -2.71
C GLU A 54 -9.14 11.69 -1.71
N PRO A 55 -9.63 11.66 -0.46
CA PRO A 55 -9.17 12.60 0.57
C PRO A 55 -7.70 12.36 0.82
N PHE A 56 -6.85 13.36 0.60
CA PHE A 56 -5.41 13.18 0.75
C PHE A 56 -4.83 14.05 1.87
N GLY A 57 -4.82 15.37 1.73
CA GLY A 57 -4.39 16.30 2.78
C GLY A 57 -5.55 16.68 3.68
N ILE A 58 -5.26 16.96 4.95
CA ILE A 58 -6.25 17.31 5.96
C ILE A 58 -5.68 18.31 6.95
N VAL A 59 -6.46 19.32 7.35
CA VAL A 59 -6.14 20.24 8.43
C VAL A 59 -7.38 20.55 9.24
N ALA A 60 -7.22 20.72 10.56
CA ALA A 60 -8.29 21.09 11.47
C ALA A 60 -8.11 22.52 11.95
N ALA A 61 -9.20 23.29 11.94
CA ALA A 61 -9.29 24.61 12.55
C ALA A 61 -9.59 24.50 14.05
N PRO A 62 -9.29 25.56 14.84
CA PRO A 62 -9.53 25.57 16.29
C PRO A 62 -11.00 25.38 16.72
N ASP A 63 -11.95 25.73 15.85
CA ASP A 63 -13.39 25.53 16.04
C ASP A 63 -13.87 24.09 15.77
N GLY A 64 -12.97 23.19 15.40
CA GLY A 64 -13.29 21.80 15.04
C GLY A 64 -13.73 21.61 13.58
N THR A 65 -13.75 22.67 12.78
CA THR A 65 -13.92 22.56 11.33
C THR A 65 -12.69 21.88 10.70
N ILE A 66 -12.91 21.00 9.74
CA ILE A 66 -11.85 20.28 9.05
C ILE A 66 -11.88 20.63 7.56
N PHE A 67 -10.73 20.90 6.98
CA PHE A 67 -10.56 21.06 5.54
C PHE A 67 -9.81 19.89 4.97
N VAL A 68 -10.24 19.45 3.78
CA VAL A 68 -9.76 18.23 3.12
C VAL A 68 -9.47 18.53 1.65
N ALA A 69 -8.29 18.20 1.19
CA ALA A 69 -7.99 18.14 -0.23
C ALA A 69 -8.51 16.82 -0.79
N ASP A 70 -9.60 16.89 -1.55
CA ASP A 70 -10.26 15.75 -2.19
C ASP A 70 -9.79 15.65 -3.64
N ALA A 71 -8.77 14.84 -3.84
CA ALA A 71 -8.10 14.62 -5.12
C ALA A 71 -8.92 13.67 -6.04
N GLY A 72 -8.31 12.60 -6.51
CA GLY A 72 -8.97 11.58 -7.36
C GLY A 72 -9.64 12.22 -8.59
N ASP A 73 -10.92 11.98 -8.75
CA ASP A 73 -11.75 12.59 -9.78
C ASP A 73 -12.47 13.88 -9.35
N ALA A 74 -12.46 14.19 -8.04
CA ALA A 74 -13.17 15.34 -7.49
C ALA A 74 -12.44 16.68 -7.78
N HIS A 75 -11.13 16.74 -7.49
CA HIS A 75 -10.32 17.96 -7.61
C HIS A 75 -10.87 19.14 -6.79
N LEU A 76 -11.32 18.87 -5.56
CA LEU A 76 -12.02 19.80 -4.70
C LEU A 76 -11.25 20.08 -3.40
N ILE A 77 -11.52 21.25 -2.81
CA ILE A 77 -11.25 21.53 -1.40
C ILE A 77 -12.58 21.45 -0.66
N ARG A 78 -12.66 20.52 0.30
CA ARG A 78 -13.87 20.22 1.05
C ARG A 78 -13.77 20.75 2.48
N ARG A 79 -14.92 21.08 3.07
CA ARG A 79 -15.07 21.45 4.47
C ARG A 79 -15.97 20.43 5.16
N VAL A 80 -15.50 19.90 6.27
CA VAL A 80 -16.30 19.08 7.19
C VAL A 80 -16.58 19.92 8.43
N ALA A 81 -17.83 20.24 8.67
CA ALA A 81 -18.24 20.98 9.85
C ALA A 81 -18.17 20.08 11.12
N PRO A 82 -18.12 20.64 12.34
CA PRO A 82 -18.09 19.86 13.58
C PRO A 82 -19.25 18.87 13.75
N ASP A 83 -20.39 19.13 13.09
CA ASP A 83 -21.57 18.24 13.04
C ASP A 83 -21.45 17.12 11.95
N GLY A 84 -20.33 17.05 11.25
CA GLY A 84 -20.07 16.04 10.21
C GLY A 84 -20.59 16.40 8.81
N ARG A 85 -21.25 17.55 8.62
CA ARG A 85 -21.70 17.97 7.27
C ARG A 85 -20.54 18.35 6.40
N VAL A 86 -20.55 17.83 5.16
CA VAL A 86 -19.52 18.09 4.15
C VAL A 86 -20.03 19.09 3.12
N SER A 87 -19.20 20.08 2.81
CA SER A 87 -19.46 21.08 1.77
C SER A 87 -18.22 21.35 0.94
N THR A 88 -18.38 21.89 -0.26
CA THR A 88 -17.28 22.31 -1.13
C THR A 88 -16.90 23.74 -0.77
N VAL A 89 -15.59 23.97 -0.54
CA VAL A 89 -15.01 25.31 -0.36
C VAL A 89 -14.65 25.91 -1.71
N ALA A 90 -13.91 25.13 -2.52
CA ALA A 90 -13.45 25.58 -3.82
C ALA A 90 -13.17 24.38 -4.75
N GLY A 91 -13.14 24.66 -6.05
CA GLY A 91 -12.89 23.66 -7.08
C GLY A 91 -14.16 23.17 -7.74
N ALA A 92 -14.02 22.64 -8.95
CA ALA A 92 -15.09 22.02 -9.74
C ALA A 92 -14.53 20.84 -10.54
N ALA A 93 -14.06 21.09 -11.74
CA ALA A 93 -13.42 20.08 -12.58
C ALA A 93 -11.89 20.24 -12.52
N ARG A 94 -11.18 19.23 -13.02
CA ARG A 94 -9.73 19.28 -13.19
C ARG A 94 -9.32 20.47 -14.03
N GLY A 95 -8.38 21.27 -13.56
CA GLY A 95 -7.86 22.42 -14.29
C GLY A 95 -6.91 23.28 -13.46
N PHE A 96 -6.45 24.36 -14.07
CA PHE A 96 -5.61 25.38 -13.43
C PHE A 96 -6.28 26.73 -13.65
N ARG A 97 -7.11 27.16 -12.68
CA ARG A 97 -7.87 28.42 -12.79
C ARG A 97 -8.09 29.02 -11.41
N ASP A 98 -7.79 30.29 -11.31
CA ASP A 98 -8.16 31.14 -10.17
C ASP A 98 -9.64 31.52 -10.23
N GLY A 99 -10.24 31.91 -9.13
CA GLY A 99 -11.63 32.31 -9.06
C GLY A 99 -12.23 32.10 -7.68
N VAL A 100 -13.54 32.38 -7.49
CA VAL A 100 -14.22 32.24 -6.22
C VAL A 100 -14.98 30.91 -6.17
N GLY A 101 -14.75 30.14 -5.11
CA GLY A 101 -15.49 28.89 -4.86
C GLY A 101 -15.36 27.90 -6.01
N THR A 102 -16.49 27.47 -6.56
CA THR A 102 -16.57 26.50 -7.68
C THR A 102 -16.15 27.08 -9.04
N ASN A 103 -15.87 28.37 -9.13
CA ASN A 103 -15.27 28.95 -10.33
C ASN A 103 -13.75 28.70 -10.43
N ALA A 104 -13.10 28.32 -9.34
CA ALA A 104 -11.71 27.87 -9.35
C ALA A 104 -11.59 26.43 -9.87
N ALA A 105 -10.37 26.04 -10.27
CA ALA A 105 -10.08 24.66 -10.66
C ALA A 105 -8.70 24.25 -10.16
N PHE A 106 -8.59 22.99 -9.73
CA PHE A 106 -7.38 22.33 -9.23
C PHE A 106 -7.06 21.09 -10.06
N SER A 107 -5.85 20.59 -9.92
CA SER A 107 -5.45 19.27 -10.44
C SER A 107 -4.74 18.47 -9.36
N THR A 108 -5.41 17.44 -8.85
CA THR A 108 -4.86 16.56 -7.80
C THR A 108 -4.36 17.37 -6.59
N PRO A 109 -5.20 18.23 -5.95
CA PRO A 109 -4.80 18.93 -4.75
C PRO A 109 -4.39 17.91 -3.69
N SER A 110 -3.25 18.11 -3.04
CA SER A 110 -2.72 17.15 -2.06
C SER A 110 -2.66 17.77 -0.65
N GLY A 111 -1.53 18.29 -0.22
CA GLY A 111 -1.41 18.90 1.10
C GLY A 111 -2.14 20.23 1.20
N LEU A 112 -2.61 20.53 2.41
CA LEU A 112 -3.16 21.85 2.75
C LEU A 112 -2.80 22.24 4.18
N THR A 113 -2.71 23.54 4.42
CA THR A 113 -2.45 24.12 5.73
C THR A 113 -3.31 25.35 5.94
N LEU A 114 -3.64 25.64 7.21
CA LEU A 114 -4.47 26.77 7.61
C LEU A 114 -3.62 27.78 8.37
N ALA A 115 -3.59 29.00 7.86
CA ALA A 115 -2.95 30.12 8.55
C ALA A 115 -3.84 30.69 9.67
N PRO A 116 -3.27 31.44 10.64
CA PRO A 116 -4.04 32.02 11.76
C PRO A 116 -5.15 32.98 11.34
N ASP A 117 -5.04 33.60 10.17
CA ASP A 117 -6.05 34.51 9.60
C ASP A 117 -7.19 33.78 8.88
N GLY A 118 -7.18 32.44 8.87
CA GLY A 118 -8.17 31.62 8.19
C GLY A 118 -7.86 31.36 6.71
N THR A 119 -6.75 31.84 6.18
CA THR A 119 -6.31 31.56 4.82
C THR A 119 -5.83 30.11 4.71
N LEU A 120 -6.31 29.38 3.70
CA LEU A 120 -5.83 28.06 3.35
C LEU A 120 -4.77 28.16 2.24
N TYR A 121 -3.67 27.42 2.40
CA TYR A 121 -2.71 27.19 1.35
C TYR A 121 -2.77 25.73 0.92
N VAL A 122 -2.73 25.49 -0.39
CA VAL A 122 -2.93 24.18 -1.02
C VAL A 122 -1.80 23.86 -1.98
N ALA A 123 -1.20 22.70 -1.82
CA ALA A 123 -0.29 22.13 -2.81
C ALA A 123 -1.13 21.53 -3.96
N ASP A 124 -1.21 22.22 -5.06
CA ASP A 124 -1.94 21.84 -6.28
C ASP A 124 -1.00 20.99 -7.16
N THR A 125 -0.81 19.75 -6.74
CA THR A 125 0.25 18.82 -7.17
C THR A 125 0.31 18.66 -8.68
N GLY A 126 -0.82 18.41 -9.32
CA GLY A 126 -0.89 18.19 -10.77
C GLY A 126 -0.76 19.48 -11.60
N ASN A 127 -0.89 20.64 -10.96
CA ASN A 127 -0.65 21.95 -11.58
C ASN A 127 0.74 22.52 -11.20
N HIS A 128 1.55 21.79 -10.44
CA HIS A 128 2.90 22.21 -10.06
C HIS A 128 2.94 23.59 -9.40
N ALA A 129 1.93 23.92 -8.60
CA ALA A 129 1.73 25.25 -8.05
C ALA A 129 1.23 25.20 -6.59
N ILE A 130 1.40 26.31 -5.89
CA ILE A 130 0.84 26.56 -4.57
C ILE A 130 -0.30 27.55 -4.72
N ARG A 131 -1.49 27.17 -4.22
CA ARG A 131 -2.70 27.99 -4.29
C ARG A 131 -3.05 28.55 -2.92
N ARG A 132 -3.62 29.74 -2.88
CA ARG A 132 -4.13 30.42 -1.71
C ARG A 132 -5.65 30.56 -1.80
N ILE A 133 -6.36 30.21 -0.72
CA ILE A 133 -7.82 30.37 -0.60
C ILE A 133 -8.08 31.25 0.62
N THR A 134 -8.63 32.43 0.40
CA THR A 134 -9.03 33.35 1.47
C THR A 134 -10.36 32.93 2.12
N PRO A 135 -10.70 33.39 3.34
CA PRO A 135 -11.92 32.97 4.04
C PRO A 135 -13.22 33.23 3.26
N ASP A 136 -13.24 34.19 2.33
CA ASP A 136 -14.37 34.45 1.42
C ASP A 136 -14.47 33.46 0.24
N GLY A 137 -13.54 32.49 0.16
CA GLY A 137 -13.48 31.47 -0.88
C GLY A 137 -12.77 31.90 -2.17
N SER A 138 -12.12 33.06 -2.20
CA SER A 138 -11.30 33.50 -3.34
C SER A 138 -10.04 32.64 -3.46
N VAL A 139 -9.84 32.00 -4.62
CA VAL A 139 -8.67 31.19 -4.96
C VAL A 139 -7.74 31.98 -5.86
N SER A 140 -6.46 32.04 -5.50
CA SER A 140 -5.40 32.62 -6.32
C SER A 140 -4.17 31.75 -6.32
N THR A 141 -3.37 31.83 -7.42
CA THR A 141 -2.04 31.17 -7.47
C THR A 141 -1.06 31.98 -6.66
N LEU A 142 -0.47 31.37 -5.63
CA LEU A 142 0.53 31.99 -4.77
C LEU A 142 1.94 31.90 -5.38
N ALA A 143 2.31 30.69 -5.85
CA ALA A 143 3.61 30.44 -6.46
C ALA A 143 3.55 29.25 -7.43
N GLY A 144 4.43 29.26 -8.44
CA GLY A 144 4.50 28.28 -9.50
C GLY A 144 3.84 28.77 -10.79
N ASP A 145 4.50 28.54 -11.94
CA ASP A 145 4.02 28.94 -13.27
C ASP A 145 3.13 27.87 -13.94
N GLY A 146 2.84 26.76 -13.25
CA GLY A 146 2.08 25.62 -13.79
C GLY A 146 2.93 24.64 -14.60
N THR A 147 4.21 24.91 -14.79
CA THR A 147 5.12 24.05 -15.55
C THR A 147 5.97 23.20 -14.58
N PRO A 148 6.05 21.87 -14.78
CA PRO A 148 6.90 21.04 -13.93
C PRO A 148 8.38 21.40 -14.11
N GLY A 149 9.11 21.52 -13.01
CA GLY A 149 10.53 21.82 -13.04
C GLY A 149 11.08 22.26 -11.70
N TYR A 150 12.31 22.78 -11.73
CA TYR A 150 12.99 23.35 -10.57
C TYR A 150 13.50 24.75 -10.94
N ALA A 151 12.98 25.74 -10.28
CA ALA A 151 13.50 27.12 -10.33
C ALA A 151 13.15 27.84 -9.03
N ASP A 152 14.16 28.49 -8.44
CA ASP A 152 14.01 29.50 -7.38
C ASP A 152 13.75 30.87 -7.98
N GLY A 153 13.26 31.84 -7.20
CA GLY A 153 13.03 33.19 -7.62
C GLY A 153 11.65 33.74 -7.27
N PRO A 154 11.20 34.81 -7.93
CA PRO A 154 9.86 35.37 -7.72
C PRO A 154 8.77 34.32 -7.93
N ALA A 155 7.71 34.37 -7.12
CA ALA A 155 6.68 33.35 -7.06
C ALA A 155 6.10 32.92 -8.43
N HIS A 156 5.89 33.90 -9.33
CA HIS A 156 5.34 33.66 -10.68
C HIS A 156 6.36 33.07 -11.68
N GLN A 157 7.67 33.04 -11.33
CA GLN A 157 8.74 32.44 -12.13
C GLN A 157 9.29 31.16 -11.50
N ALA A 158 8.97 30.93 -10.23
CA ALA A 158 9.36 29.71 -9.54
C ALA A 158 8.70 28.48 -10.16
N ARG A 159 9.40 27.36 -10.13
CA ARG A 159 8.87 26.07 -10.60
C ARG A 159 8.98 25.01 -9.54
N PHE A 160 7.92 24.20 -9.45
CA PHE A 160 7.83 23.01 -8.63
C PHE A 160 7.64 21.78 -9.52
N ASN A 161 7.90 20.61 -8.96
CA ASN A 161 7.60 19.35 -9.65
C ASN A 161 6.76 18.45 -8.73
N GLY A 162 5.43 18.62 -8.81
CA GLY A 162 4.45 17.90 -8.02
C GLY A 162 4.60 18.14 -6.52
N PRO A 163 4.44 19.38 -6.02
CA PRO A 163 4.48 19.66 -4.58
C PRO A 163 3.34 18.89 -3.88
N ILE A 164 3.63 18.27 -2.73
CA ILE A 164 2.64 17.50 -1.98
C ILE A 164 2.39 18.07 -0.60
N GLY A 165 3.41 18.19 0.25
CA GLY A 165 3.26 18.72 1.61
C GLY A 165 3.40 20.22 1.67
N ILE A 166 2.69 20.85 2.61
CA ILE A 166 2.72 22.29 2.84
C ILE A 166 2.45 22.59 4.32
N ALA A 167 3.23 23.53 4.89
CA ALA A 167 2.99 24.03 6.23
C ALA A 167 3.35 25.52 6.35
N VAL A 168 2.63 26.24 7.19
CA VAL A 168 2.90 27.65 7.54
C VAL A 168 3.70 27.68 8.82
N ALA A 169 4.86 28.36 8.80
CA ALA A 169 5.62 28.67 9.99
C ALA A 169 5.04 29.89 10.73
N PRO A 170 5.33 30.08 12.03
CA PRO A 170 4.80 31.19 12.82
C PRO A 170 5.25 32.57 12.32
N ASP A 171 6.36 32.64 11.61
CA ASP A 171 6.87 33.86 10.99
C ASP A 171 6.22 34.18 9.62
N GLY A 172 5.21 33.36 9.22
CA GLY A 172 4.46 33.51 7.98
C GLY A 172 5.11 32.89 6.76
N ARG A 173 6.33 32.34 6.86
CA ARG A 173 6.94 31.57 5.76
C ARG A 173 6.15 30.29 5.50
N ILE A 174 6.08 29.89 4.23
CA ILE A 174 5.37 28.68 3.82
C ILE A 174 6.42 27.68 3.32
N LEU A 175 6.48 26.52 3.98
CA LEU A 175 7.34 25.43 3.56
C LEU A 175 6.55 24.45 2.68
N VAL A 176 7.24 23.97 1.64
CA VAL A 176 6.67 23.08 0.63
C VAL A 176 7.61 21.90 0.40
N THR A 177 7.10 20.66 0.45
CA THR A 177 7.84 19.52 -0.08
C THR A 177 7.68 19.52 -1.61
N ASP A 178 8.76 19.80 -2.31
CA ASP A 178 8.84 19.75 -3.76
C ASP A 178 9.22 18.34 -4.19
N THR A 179 8.22 17.47 -4.11
CA THR A 179 8.32 16.02 -3.97
C THR A 179 9.15 15.35 -5.06
N TYR A 180 8.92 15.67 -6.34
CA TYR A 180 9.66 15.06 -7.45
C TYR A 180 10.97 15.80 -7.80
N ASN A 181 11.26 16.87 -7.07
CA ASN A 181 12.58 17.53 -7.05
C ASN A 181 13.44 17.12 -5.85
N ASP A 182 12.92 16.28 -4.93
CA ASP A 182 13.60 15.81 -3.71
C ASP A 182 14.15 16.96 -2.87
N ARG A 183 13.32 18.04 -2.66
CA ARG A 183 13.69 19.28 -1.97
C ARG A 183 12.60 19.78 -1.04
N ILE A 184 13.03 20.57 -0.07
CA ILE A 184 12.16 21.41 0.75
C ILE A 184 12.34 22.87 0.28
N ARG A 185 11.22 23.51 -0.12
CA ARG A 185 11.21 24.88 -0.60
C ARG A 185 10.53 25.78 0.40
N VAL A 186 10.89 27.05 0.40
CA VAL A 186 10.28 28.11 1.22
C VAL A 186 9.75 29.20 0.33
N ILE A 187 8.56 29.68 0.61
CA ILE A 187 7.97 30.91 0.07
C ILE A 187 8.00 31.93 1.20
N ASP A 188 8.73 33.02 1.03
CA ASP A 188 8.79 34.08 2.02
C ASP A 188 7.61 35.08 1.92
N ALA A 189 7.54 36.02 2.86
CA ALA A 189 6.47 37.02 2.91
C ALA A 189 6.45 37.95 1.67
N ASN A 190 7.57 38.07 0.92
CA ASN A 190 7.66 38.87 -0.29
C ASN A 190 7.25 38.06 -1.53
N GLY A 191 6.91 36.79 -1.37
CA GLY A 191 6.60 35.88 -2.48
C GLY A 191 7.84 35.36 -3.22
N THR A 192 9.01 35.34 -2.59
CA THR A 192 10.21 34.72 -3.16
C THR A 192 10.26 33.24 -2.76
N VAL A 193 10.49 32.38 -3.74
CA VAL A 193 10.69 30.95 -3.52
C VAL A 193 12.17 30.63 -3.50
N THR A 194 12.63 29.96 -2.45
CA THR A 194 14.02 29.50 -2.30
C THR A 194 14.07 28.03 -1.86
N THR A 195 15.19 27.37 -2.14
CA THR A 195 15.47 26.04 -1.62
C THR A 195 15.98 26.13 -0.19
N LEU A 196 15.27 25.53 0.78
CA LEU A 196 15.68 25.45 2.17
C LEU A 196 16.65 24.29 2.39
N ALA A 197 16.33 23.11 1.84
CA ALA A 197 17.14 21.91 1.97
C ALA A 197 16.87 20.91 0.83
N GLY A 198 17.86 20.06 0.58
CA GLY A 198 17.80 19.01 -0.42
C GLY A 198 18.64 19.31 -1.66
N SER A 199 19.53 18.38 -1.99
CA SER A 199 20.40 18.47 -3.19
C SER A 199 19.66 18.22 -4.51
N GLY A 200 18.47 17.62 -4.44
CA GLY A 200 17.75 17.07 -5.60
C GLY A 200 18.24 15.70 -6.03
N GLN A 201 19.23 15.16 -5.35
CA GLN A 201 19.63 13.77 -5.50
C GLN A 201 18.86 12.91 -4.49
N GLN A 202 18.40 11.74 -4.94
CA GLN A 202 17.78 10.76 -4.07
C GLN A 202 18.74 10.30 -2.96
N GLY A 203 18.28 10.22 -1.73
CA GLY A 203 19.05 9.70 -0.61
C GLY A 203 18.54 10.18 0.74
N ALA A 204 19.21 9.74 1.80
CA ALA A 204 18.89 10.06 3.19
C ALA A 204 20.06 10.76 3.90
N ILE A 205 20.83 11.56 3.18
CA ILE A 205 22.01 12.24 3.75
C ILE A 205 21.54 13.41 4.60
N ASP A 206 22.02 13.46 5.86
CA ASP A 206 21.89 14.60 6.76
C ASP A 206 22.85 15.71 6.36
N GLY A 207 22.46 16.97 6.63
CA GLY A 207 23.30 18.11 6.26
C GLY A 207 22.56 19.43 6.38
N VAL A 208 23.15 20.48 5.78
CA VAL A 208 22.56 21.83 5.74
C VAL A 208 22.31 22.24 4.30
N GLY A 209 21.12 22.75 4.02
CA GLY A 209 20.76 23.21 2.70
C GLY A 209 20.88 22.11 1.65
N GLU A 210 21.57 22.41 0.55
CA GLU A 210 21.82 21.43 -0.54
C GLU A 210 22.81 20.31 -0.17
N GLY A 211 23.43 20.34 1.01
CA GLY A 211 24.24 19.24 1.53
C GLY A 211 23.40 18.05 2.02
N ALA A 212 22.10 18.22 2.21
CA ALA A 212 21.18 17.14 2.56
C ALA A 212 20.56 16.49 1.31
N SER A 213 20.02 15.28 1.47
CA SER A 213 19.21 14.64 0.42
C SER A 213 17.94 14.04 0.99
N PHE A 214 16.91 13.94 0.13
CA PHE A 214 15.61 13.33 0.40
C PHE A 214 15.26 12.33 -0.72
N ASP A 215 14.26 11.52 -0.45
CA ASP A 215 13.62 10.67 -1.46
C ASP A 215 12.11 10.83 -1.41
N THR A 216 11.54 11.52 -2.38
CA THR A 216 10.09 11.68 -2.51
C THR A 216 9.48 12.22 -1.19
N PRO A 217 9.96 13.36 -0.64
CA PRO A 217 9.38 13.92 0.58
C PRO A 217 7.94 14.31 0.35
N THR A 218 7.04 14.01 1.31
CA THR A 218 5.61 14.27 1.19
C THR A 218 5.08 15.13 2.33
N GLY A 219 4.39 14.56 3.31
CA GLY A 219 3.80 15.33 4.41
C GLY A 219 4.83 16.06 5.25
N LEU A 220 4.46 17.25 5.70
CA LEU A 220 5.27 17.97 6.66
C LEU A 220 4.39 18.64 7.72
N ALA A 221 4.91 18.73 8.95
CA ALA A 221 4.24 19.36 10.08
C ALA A 221 5.22 20.23 10.85
N PHE A 222 4.73 21.41 11.27
CA PHE A 222 5.50 22.35 12.07
C PHE A 222 5.33 22.06 13.56
N ASP A 223 6.45 22.09 14.28
CA ASP A 223 6.48 22.10 15.74
C ASP A 223 6.75 23.53 16.24
N PRO A 224 5.97 24.03 17.21
CA PRO A 224 6.17 25.37 17.77
C PRO A 224 7.60 25.66 18.30
N ARG A 225 8.42 24.63 18.48
CA ARG A 225 9.84 24.76 18.85
C ARG A 225 10.76 25.18 17.70
N GLY A 226 10.22 25.44 16.52
CA GLY A 226 10.97 25.93 15.35
C GLY A 226 11.49 24.86 14.41
N ILE A 227 10.92 23.69 14.44
CA ILE A 227 11.31 22.55 13.59
C ILE A 227 10.16 22.06 12.73
N PHE A 228 10.49 21.41 11.63
CA PHE A 228 9.57 20.69 10.78
C PHE A 228 9.90 19.22 10.79
N TYR A 229 8.87 18.39 10.89
CA TYR A 229 8.95 16.95 10.62
C TYR A 229 8.50 16.70 9.19
N VAL A 230 9.30 15.95 8.46
CA VAL A 230 9.07 15.65 7.04
C VAL A 230 8.97 14.14 6.86
N ALA A 231 7.88 13.68 6.28
CA ALA A 231 7.77 12.31 5.80
C ALA A 231 8.65 12.14 4.56
N ASP A 232 9.80 11.51 4.71
CA ASP A 232 10.73 11.18 3.63
C ASP A 232 10.37 9.80 3.07
N THR A 233 9.30 9.80 2.30
CA THR A 233 8.47 8.65 1.95
C THR A 233 9.25 7.53 1.25
N GLY A 234 10.14 7.90 0.35
CA GLY A 234 10.93 6.93 -0.40
C GLY A 234 12.09 6.31 0.40
N ASN A 235 12.45 6.94 1.52
CA ASN A 235 13.44 6.41 2.45
C ASN A 235 12.82 5.65 3.64
N ASP A 236 11.49 5.57 3.72
CA ASP A 236 10.75 4.95 4.84
C ASP A 236 11.08 5.55 6.22
N ILE A 237 11.40 6.87 6.28
CA ILE A 237 11.80 7.57 7.51
C ILE A 237 11.07 8.90 7.66
N VAL A 238 11.18 9.47 8.87
CA VAL A 238 10.79 10.87 9.15
C VAL A 238 12.04 11.67 9.46
N ARG A 239 12.19 12.82 8.75
CA ARG A 239 13.33 13.73 8.91
C ARG A 239 12.91 14.93 9.74
N ILE A 240 13.88 15.53 10.41
CA ILE A 240 13.76 16.84 11.07
C ILE A 240 14.46 17.87 10.22
N VAL A 241 13.79 19.00 9.97
CA VAL A 241 14.35 20.14 9.26
C VAL A 241 14.14 21.38 10.12
N ASP A 242 15.21 22.10 10.43
CA ASP A 242 15.08 23.39 11.12
C ASP A 242 14.86 24.56 10.14
N ILE A 243 14.55 25.73 10.70
CA ILE A 243 14.27 26.94 9.94
C ILE A 243 15.46 27.45 9.13
N ASN A 244 16.69 26.96 9.42
CA ASN A 244 17.93 27.31 8.74
C ASN A 244 18.36 26.27 7.70
N GLY A 245 17.49 25.26 7.47
CA GLY A 245 17.73 24.22 6.49
C GLY A 245 18.66 23.11 6.95
N ARG A 246 18.89 22.96 8.25
CA ARG A 246 19.57 21.80 8.80
C ARG A 246 18.63 20.62 8.79
N VAL A 247 19.07 19.52 8.19
CA VAL A 247 18.35 18.25 8.10
C VAL A 247 19.05 17.22 8.98
N ALA A 248 18.28 16.52 9.80
CA ALA A 248 18.76 15.44 10.65
C ALA A 248 17.79 14.26 10.63
N THR A 249 18.34 13.04 10.72
CA THR A 249 17.60 11.80 10.89
C THR A 249 17.79 11.31 12.33
N PRO A 250 16.80 11.45 13.19
CA PRO A 250 16.90 10.97 14.57
C PRO A 250 17.04 9.46 14.65
N GLU A 251 17.68 8.94 15.70
CA GLU A 251 17.84 7.49 15.91
C GLU A 251 16.52 6.73 15.88
N TRP A 252 15.43 7.34 16.38
CA TRP A 252 14.10 6.75 16.37
C TRP A 252 13.44 6.71 14.97
N ALA A 253 13.96 7.41 14.00
CA ALA A 253 13.46 7.39 12.62
C ALA A 253 14.02 6.21 11.81
N HIS A 254 15.02 5.47 12.35
CA HIS A 254 15.59 4.29 11.74
C HIS A 254 14.90 3.00 12.20
N GLY A 255 14.87 1.99 11.36
CA GLY A 255 14.33 0.65 11.66
C GLY A 255 12.94 0.40 11.08
N ASP A 256 12.32 -0.74 11.46
CA ASP A 256 11.03 -1.24 10.92
C ASP A 256 9.81 -0.37 11.29
N GLY A 257 10.04 0.92 11.63
CA GLY A 257 9.02 1.82 12.17
C GLY A 257 7.96 2.25 11.18
N PHE A 258 8.33 2.51 9.93
CA PHE A 258 7.41 3.08 8.92
C PHE A 258 7.45 2.28 7.62
N PHE A 259 6.34 2.33 6.90
CA PHE A 259 6.25 1.87 5.53
C PHE A 259 5.64 2.99 4.67
N ARG A 260 6.49 3.67 3.90
CA ARG A 260 6.11 4.82 3.07
C ARG A 260 5.27 5.83 3.86
N PRO A 261 5.85 6.52 4.86
CA PRO A 261 5.13 7.54 5.62
C PRO A 261 4.64 8.63 4.67
N LEU A 262 3.36 9.02 4.77
CA LEU A 262 2.75 10.02 3.90
C LEU A 262 2.42 11.30 4.65
N GLY A 263 1.77 11.20 5.80
CA GLY A 263 1.33 12.35 6.61
C GLY A 263 2.01 12.38 7.96
N VAL A 264 2.26 13.58 8.45
CA VAL A 264 2.86 13.83 9.76
C VAL A 264 2.02 14.85 10.49
N ALA A 265 1.79 14.67 11.79
CA ALA A 265 1.14 15.66 12.67
C ALA A 265 1.86 15.76 14.00
N VAL A 266 1.91 16.97 14.55
CA VAL A 266 2.42 17.24 15.90
C VAL A 266 1.25 17.36 16.85
N GLY A 267 1.26 16.57 17.93
CA GLY A 267 0.26 16.55 18.97
C GLY A 267 0.30 17.78 19.88
N HIS A 268 -0.56 17.78 20.89
CA HIS A 268 -0.69 18.93 21.80
C HIS A 268 0.55 19.14 22.67
N ASN A 269 1.17 18.05 23.10
CA ASN A 269 2.37 18.08 23.95
C ASN A 269 3.66 17.90 23.14
N GLY A 270 3.59 17.97 21.79
CA GLY A 270 4.71 17.77 20.89
C GLY A 270 5.00 16.30 20.52
N GLU A 271 4.05 15.40 20.80
CA GLU A 271 4.08 14.03 20.28
C GLU A 271 4.00 14.04 18.76
N LEU A 272 4.61 13.07 18.12
CA LEU A 272 4.57 12.93 16.68
C LEU A 272 3.67 11.76 16.25
N TYR A 273 2.83 12.01 15.27
CA TYR A 273 1.96 11.00 14.65
C TYR A 273 2.21 10.94 13.18
N VAL A 274 2.30 9.71 12.66
CA VAL A 274 2.62 9.43 11.26
C VAL A 274 1.59 8.49 10.67
N ALA A 275 1.02 8.87 9.53
CA ALA A 275 0.19 8.00 8.72
C ALA A 275 1.07 7.35 7.64
N ASP A 276 1.05 6.01 7.53
CA ASP A 276 1.84 5.26 6.56
C ASP A 276 0.97 4.44 5.58
N GLU A 277 1.49 4.15 4.37
CA GLU A 277 0.78 3.38 3.35
C GLU A 277 0.45 1.94 3.77
N GLY A 278 1.10 1.43 4.83
CA GLY A 278 0.81 0.11 5.41
C GLY A 278 -0.50 0.02 6.17
N GLY A 279 -1.28 1.11 6.21
CA GLY A 279 -2.58 1.17 6.90
C GLY A 279 -2.44 1.42 8.40
N ARG A 280 -1.35 2.06 8.84
CA ARG A 280 -1.07 2.32 10.24
C ARG A 280 -1.02 3.81 10.55
N ILE A 281 -1.42 4.15 11.76
CA ILE A 281 -1.12 5.41 12.40
C ILE A 281 -0.14 5.12 13.54
N VAL A 282 1.08 5.57 13.36
CA VAL A 282 2.20 5.34 14.28
C VAL A 282 2.38 6.57 15.14
N ALA A 283 2.45 6.38 16.45
CA ALA A 283 2.79 7.42 17.41
C ALA A 283 4.24 7.24 17.87
N LEU A 284 4.97 8.33 17.94
CA LEU A 284 6.34 8.38 18.43
C LEU A 284 6.39 9.11 19.77
N GLY A 285 7.08 8.48 20.73
CA GLY A 285 7.34 9.04 22.06
C GLY A 285 8.82 9.33 22.29
N SER A 286 9.12 9.93 23.45
CA SER A 286 10.48 10.17 23.89
C SER A 286 11.29 8.88 23.96
N GLY A 287 12.54 8.95 23.51
CA GLY A 287 13.47 7.82 23.52
C GLY A 287 13.31 6.86 22.34
N GLY A 288 12.57 7.28 21.26
CA GLY A 288 12.52 6.54 20.02
C GLY A 288 11.57 5.34 19.98
N ALA A 289 10.77 5.13 21.02
CA ALA A 289 9.76 4.08 21.00
C ALA A 289 8.64 4.44 20.01
N THR A 290 8.55 3.72 18.90
CA THR A 290 7.42 3.76 17.99
C THR A 290 6.30 2.83 18.48
N ARG A 291 5.07 3.26 18.38
CA ARG A 291 3.90 2.45 18.69
C ARG A 291 2.84 2.62 17.63
N THR A 292 2.32 1.53 17.09
CA THR A 292 1.08 1.59 16.30
C THR A 292 -0.06 2.04 17.21
N LEU A 293 -0.55 3.25 17.02
CA LEU A 293 -1.67 3.82 17.76
C LEU A 293 -2.98 3.23 17.25
N ALA A 294 -3.11 3.10 15.94
CA ALA A 294 -4.25 2.51 15.28
C ALA A 294 -3.82 1.90 13.93
N GLY A 295 -4.52 0.84 13.50
CA GLY A 295 -4.24 0.12 12.27
C GLY A 295 -3.74 -1.30 12.52
N GLY A 296 -4.65 -2.25 12.68
CA GLY A 296 -4.36 -3.69 12.83
C GLY A 296 -4.22 -4.41 11.49
N GLY A 297 -4.15 -3.69 10.37
CA GLY A 297 -4.04 -4.23 9.02
C GLY A 297 -4.65 -3.29 7.98
N VAL A 298 -4.47 -3.64 6.71
CA VAL A 298 -5.04 -2.90 5.57
C VAL A 298 -6.53 -3.26 5.42
N GLY A 299 -7.38 -2.26 5.18
CA GLY A 299 -8.81 -2.45 4.97
C GLY A 299 -9.66 -1.37 5.59
N PHE A 300 -10.91 -1.70 5.92
CA PHE A 300 -11.85 -0.83 6.59
C PHE A 300 -12.46 -1.51 7.81
N ARG A 301 -12.14 -0.99 9.00
CA ARG A 301 -12.78 -1.39 10.27
C ARG A 301 -12.70 -0.24 11.26
N ASP A 302 -13.84 0.12 11.84
CA ASP A 302 -13.94 1.00 13.01
C ASP A 302 -13.76 0.21 14.31
N GLY A 303 -13.55 0.92 15.41
CA GLY A 303 -13.44 0.33 16.74
C GLY A 303 -12.09 0.56 17.41
N PRO A 304 -11.65 -0.34 18.32
CA PRO A 304 -10.39 -0.19 19.05
C PRO A 304 -9.21 -0.07 18.08
N GLY A 305 -8.29 0.85 18.38
CA GLY A 305 -7.15 1.16 17.51
C GLY A 305 -6.36 -0.05 17.07
N ALA A 306 -6.11 -1.01 17.97
CA ALA A 306 -5.37 -2.24 17.67
C ALA A 306 -6.04 -3.13 16.60
N THR A 307 -7.35 -3.03 16.43
CA THR A 307 -8.12 -3.84 15.47
C THR A 307 -8.74 -3.02 14.35
N ALA A 308 -8.72 -1.69 14.45
CA ALA A 308 -9.16 -0.80 13.39
C ALA A 308 -8.30 -1.02 12.13
N GLN A 309 -8.87 -0.77 10.97
CA GLN A 309 -8.17 -0.91 9.70
C GLN A 309 -8.31 0.36 8.88
N PHE A 310 -7.22 0.73 8.22
CA PHE A 310 -7.15 1.83 7.26
C PHE A 310 -6.65 1.31 5.93
N ARG A 311 -6.97 2.02 4.86
CA ARG A 311 -6.47 1.74 3.52
C ARG A 311 -5.74 2.96 2.99
N ARG A 312 -4.42 2.92 3.00
CA ARG A 312 -3.57 4.03 2.58
C ARG A 312 -3.95 5.36 3.25
N PRO A 313 -3.91 5.44 4.58
CA PRO A 313 -4.10 6.72 5.26
C PRO A 313 -2.99 7.68 4.82
N SER A 314 -3.37 8.91 4.45
CA SER A 314 -2.44 9.86 3.86
C SER A 314 -2.24 11.09 4.76
N GLY A 315 -3.20 11.99 4.83
CA GLY A 315 -3.12 13.15 5.69
C GLY A 315 -3.54 12.82 7.12
N ILE A 316 -2.90 13.48 8.08
CA ILE A 316 -3.24 13.39 9.49
C ILE A 316 -3.14 14.78 10.11
N ALA A 317 -4.09 15.14 10.97
CA ALA A 317 -4.08 16.40 11.68
C ALA A 317 -4.61 16.24 13.11
N ARG A 318 -4.17 17.13 14.01
CA ARG A 318 -4.69 17.23 15.37
C ARG A 318 -6.05 17.94 15.34
N LEU A 319 -7.07 17.33 15.93
CA LEU A 319 -8.40 17.93 16.10
C LEU A 319 -8.54 18.61 17.47
N GLY A 320 -7.90 18.03 18.49
CA GLY A 320 -7.93 18.53 19.87
C GLY A 320 -7.02 17.67 20.77
N PRO A 321 -7.02 17.94 22.10
CA PRO A 321 -6.28 17.08 23.03
C PRO A 321 -6.76 15.63 22.93
N GLY A 322 -5.83 14.70 22.68
CA GLY A 322 -6.13 13.28 22.51
C GLY A 322 -7.05 12.95 21.33
N GLN A 323 -7.08 13.82 20.30
CA GLN A 323 -7.93 13.61 19.12
C GLN A 323 -7.17 13.94 17.84
N LEU A 324 -7.25 13.01 16.88
CA LEU A 324 -6.69 13.14 15.54
C LEU A 324 -7.79 12.93 14.49
N VAL A 325 -7.59 13.52 13.34
CA VAL A 325 -8.34 13.20 12.11
C VAL A 325 -7.40 12.71 11.05
N VAL A 326 -7.86 11.75 10.28
CA VAL A 326 -7.08 11.05 9.25
C VAL A 326 -7.85 11.03 7.94
N ALA A 327 -7.20 11.41 6.87
CA ALA A 327 -7.66 11.16 5.52
C ALA A 327 -7.33 9.69 5.16
N ASP A 328 -8.33 8.83 5.21
CA ASP A 328 -8.24 7.42 4.87
C ASP A 328 -8.48 7.26 3.37
N ALA A 329 -7.46 7.66 2.59
CA ALA A 329 -7.57 7.93 1.15
C ALA A 329 -8.05 6.73 0.34
N GLY A 330 -7.53 5.55 0.63
CA GLY A 330 -7.93 4.33 -0.06
C GLY A 330 -9.35 3.86 0.27
N ASN A 331 -9.92 4.35 1.39
CA ASN A 331 -11.30 4.11 1.78
C ASN A 331 -12.25 5.26 1.39
N ALA A 332 -11.73 6.34 0.80
CA ALA A 332 -12.49 7.54 0.47
C ALA A 332 -13.25 8.14 1.68
N LEU A 333 -12.62 8.14 2.86
CA LEU A 333 -13.22 8.55 4.12
C LEU A 333 -12.34 9.52 4.92
N VAL A 334 -12.97 10.27 5.80
CA VAL A 334 -12.30 10.98 6.90
C VAL A 334 -12.62 10.25 8.19
N ARG A 335 -11.58 9.83 8.91
CA ARG A 335 -11.69 9.06 10.15
C ARG A 335 -11.22 9.90 11.34
N ARG A 336 -11.89 9.74 12.49
CA ARG A 336 -11.48 10.32 13.78
C ARG A 336 -10.83 9.24 14.62
N ILE A 337 -9.72 9.57 15.25
CA ILE A 337 -9.08 8.78 16.30
C ILE A 337 -9.16 9.59 17.59
N ALA A 338 -9.71 9.03 18.64
CA ALA A 338 -9.77 9.67 19.94
C ALA A 338 -9.59 8.66 21.07
N ALA A 339 -9.30 9.15 22.30
CA ALA A 339 -9.23 8.30 23.47
C ALA A 339 -10.57 7.57 23.67
N SER A 340 -10.53 6.30 24.04
CA SER A 340 -11.73 5.45 24.18
C SER A 340 -12.78 6.02 25.15
N SER A 341 -12.35 6.84 26.10
CA SER A 341 -13.24 7.58 27.01
C SER A 341 -14.00 8.75 26.36
N GLN A 342 -13.60 9.16 25.16
CA GLN A 342 -14.15 10.34 24.47
C GLN A 342 -15.02 9.99 23.27
N VAL A 343 -15.09 8.72 22.89
CA VAL A 343 -15.87 8.24 21.73
C VAL A 343 -16.98 7.32 22.22
N ALA A 344 -18.22 7.79 22.14
CA ALA A 344 -19.33 6.85 22.04
C ALA A 344 -19.25 6.20 20.67
N ILE A 345 -18.96 4.90 20.61
CA ILE A 345 -19.08 4.11 19.39
C ILE A 345 -20.57 4.08 19.06
N GLN A 346 -21.04 4.99 18.23
CA GLN A 346 -22.31 4.77 17.56
C GLN A 346 -22.05 3.72 16.49
N PRO A 347 -22.76 2.60 16.50
CA PRO A 347 -22.70 1.70 15.36
C PRO A 347 -23.06 2.52 14.12
N PRO A 348 -22.38 2.32 12.98
CA PRO A 348 -22.66 3.04 11.76
C PRO A 348 -24.15 2.92 11.47
N THR A 349 -24.86 4.05 11.43
CA THR A 349 -26.30 4.11 11.19
C THR A 349 -26.71 3.70 9.79
N SER A 350 -25.74 3.34 8.94
CA SER A 350 -25.98 2.79 7.61
C SER A 350 -25.04 1.63 7.32
N PRO A 351 -25.54 0.43 6.97
CA PRO A 351 -24.73 -0.67 6.51
C PRO A 351 -24.11 -0.45 5.12
N ALA A 352 -24.32 0.72 4.52
CA ALA A 352 -24.05 0.98 3.10
C ALA A 352 -22.64 1.52 2.79
N ILE A 353 -21.82 1.88 3.80
CA ILE A 353 -20.47 2.39 3.55
C ILE A 353 -19.45 1.32 3.89
N ARG A 354 -19.28 0.35 3.02
CA ARG A 354 -18.06 -0.46 2.95
C ARG A 354 -17.28 0.00 1.73
N PRO A 355 -16.25 0.81 1.89
CA PRO A 355 -15.27 1.00 0.82
C PRO A 355 -14.43 -0.27 0.75
N GLN A 356 -14.95 -1.29 0.10
CA GLN A 356 -14.22 -2.46 -0.33
C GLN A 356 -13.88 -2.26 -1.81
N PHE A 357 -12.75 -2.84 -2.25
CA PHE A 357 -12.51 -3.07 -3.66
C PHE A 357 -13.77 -3.73 -4.23
N ASP A 358 -14.46 -3.00 -5.11
CA ASP A 358 -15.68 -3.49 -5.74
C ASP A 358 -15.29 -4.42 -6.88
N ALA A 359 -15.16 -5.71 -6.56
CA ALA A 359 -14.76 -6.73 -7.51
C ALA A 359 -15.74 -6.85 -8.68
N ASP A 360 -17.03 -6.65 -8.42
CA ASP A 360 -18.07 -6.75 -9.45
C ASP A 360 -17.99 -5.56 -10.42
N ALA A 361 -17.90 -4.34 -9.90
CA ALA A 361 -17.69 -3.15 -10.73
C ALA A 361 -16.33 -3.20 -11.45
N PHE A 362 -15.28 -3.67 -10.80
CA PHE A 362 -13.97 -3.84 -11.42
C PHE A 362 -13.99 -4.87 -12.55
N GLY A 363 -14.77 -5.94 -12.44
CA GLY A 363 -14.92 -6.98 -13.47
C GLY A 363 -15.71 -6.55 -14.72
N LEU A 364 -16.25 -5.33 -14.76
CA LEU A 364 -17.05 -4.83 -15.86
C LEU A 364 -16.41 -3.57 -16.49
N PRO A 365 -16.11 -3.54 -17.80
CA PRO A 365 -16.06 -4.62 -18.80
C PRO A 365 -14.89 -5.58 -18.58
N PRO A 366 -14.74 -6.68 -19.35
CA PRO A 366 -13.61 -7.59 -19.24
C PRO A 366 -12.26 -6.89 -19.34
N LEU A 367 -11.24 -7.41 -18.64
CA LEU A 367 -9.88 -6.90 -18.71
C LEU A 367 -9.26 -7.21 -20.07
N LEU A 368 -8.60 -6.25 -20.67
CA LEU A 368 -7.72 -6.53 -21.80
C LEU A 368 -6.45 -7.26 -21.34
N TRP A 369 -5.77 -7.91 -22.26
CA TRP A 369 -4.41 -8.37 -21.99
C TRP A 369 -3.45 -7.17 -21.93
N PRO A 370 -2.45 -7.17 -21.04
CA PRO A 370 -1.51 -6.05 -20.92
C PRO A 370 -0.52 -5.95 -22.09
N VAL A 371 -0.60 -6.87 -23.04
CA VAL A 371 0.26 -6.96 -24.23
C VAL A 371 -0.59 -7.20 -25.47
N ALA A 372 -0.08 -6.78 -26.63
CA ALA A 372 -0.78 -7.00 -27.89
C ALA A 372 -0.54 -8.43 -28.44
N PRO A 373 -1.52 -9.03 -29.12
CA PRO A 373 -2.87 -8.52 -29.37
C PRO A 373 -3.76 -8.53 -28.11
N PHE A 374 -4.48 -7.44 -27.85
CA PHE A 374 -5.23 -7.23 -26.59
C PHE A 374 -6.44 -8.15 -26.41
N VAL A 375 -6.93 -8.69 -27.51
CA VAL A 375 -8.20 -9.44 -27.57
C VAL A 375 -7.97 -10.92 -27.93
N GLU A 376 -6.73 -11.36 -27.86
CA GLU A 376 -6.38 -12.76 -28.06
C GLU A 376 -5.70 -13.31 -26.81
N PRO A 377 -5.89 -14.60 -26.50
CA PRO A 377 -5.33 -15.18 -25.28
C PRO A 377 -3.79 -15.23 -25.36
N HIS A 378 -3.16 -15.14 -24.19
CA HIS A 378 -1.74 -15.28 -23.98
C HIS A 378 -1.45 -16.38 -22.95
N GLU A 379 -0.30 -17.02 -23.05
CA GLU A 379 0.11 -18.04 -22.09
C GLU A 379 0.19 -17.47 -20.68
N VAL A 380 -0.61 -18.03 -19.74
CA VAL A 380 -0.49 -17.79 -18.31
C VAL A 380 0.59 -18.69 -17.75
N ALA A 381 1.78 -18.14 -17.51
CA ALA A 381 2.96 -18.90 -17.08
C ALA A 381 2.97 -19.17 -15.56
N GLY A 382 2.18 -18.43 -14.77
CA GLY A 382 1.99 -18.60 -13.35
C GLY A 382 0.65 -18.04 -12.91
N SER A 383 -0.08 -18.79 -12.07
CA SER A 383 -1.39 -18.41 -11.57
C SER A 383 -1.34 -17.82 -10.17
N PHE A 384 -2.41 -17.13 -9.80
CA PHE A 384 -2.60 -16.56 -8.48
C PHE A 384 -2.67 -17.65 -7.40
N GLY A 385 -2.01 -17.42 -6.26
CA GLY A 385 -1.99 -18.36 -5.15
C GLY A 385 -0.91 -19.43 -5.22
N GLU A 386 -0.17 -19.57 -6.31
CA GLU A 386 0.95 -20.50 -6.38
C GLU A 386 1.97 -20.25 -5.26
N VAL A 387 2.57 -21.35 -4.76
CA VAL A 387 3.64 -21.24 -3.77
C VAL A 387 4.94 -20.76 -4.43
N ARG A 388 5.60 -19.81 -3.80
CA ARG A 388 6.90 -19.24 -4.23
C ARG A 388 7.93 -19.30 -3.11
N GLY A 389 9.22 -19.37 -3.50
CA GLY A 389 10.36 -19.48 -2.59
C GLY A 389 10.71 -20.93 -2.23
N ASP A 390 11.99 -21.18 -1.87
CA ASP A 390 12.53 -22.51 -1.55
C ASP A 390 11.94 -23.11 -0.27
N GLY A 391 11.46 -22.23 0.65
CA GLY A 391 10.81 -22.57 1.92
C GLY A 391 9.30 -22.43 1.93
N GLN A 392 8.64 -22.29 0.77
CA GLN A 392 7.18 -22.01 0.68
C GLN A 392 6.79 -20.69 1.37
N GLU A 393 7.63 -19.67 1.22
CA GLU A 393 7.60 -18.45 2.04
C GLU A 393 6.46 -17.52 1.70
N ARG A 394 5.93 -17.60 0.47
CA ARG A 394 4.90 -16.67 -0.01
C ARG A 394 4.02 -17.26 -1.10
N PHE A 395 2.85 -16.67 -1.24
CA PHE A 395 1.98 -16.85 -2.41
C PHE A 395 2.42 -15.99 -3.59
N HIS A 396 2.15 -16.46 -4.79
CA HIS A 396 2.13 -15.66 -6.01
C HIS A 396 0.88 -14.77 -6.03
N ARG A 397 1.08 -13.45 -6.02
CA ARG A 397 0.01 -12.46 -5.79
C ARG A 397 -0.62 -11.89 -7.05
N GLY A 398 -0.33 -12.48 -8.21
CA GLY A 398 -0.86 -12.07 -9.51
C GLY A 398 -0.85 -13.21 -10.50
N ILE A 399 -0.86 -12.86 -11.78
CA ILE A 399 -0.64 -13.82 -12.88
C ILE A 399 0.60 -13.41 -13.68
N ASP A 400 1.35 -14.39 -14.15
CA ASP A 400 2.50 -14.20 -15.05
C ASP A 400 2.06 -14.44 -16.49
N ILE A 401 2.13 -13.43 -17.33
CA ILE A 401 1.77 -13.48 -18.75
C ILE A 401 3.06 -13.54 -19.55
N ARG A 402 3.33 -14.66 -20.21
CA ARG A 402 4.57 -14.91 -20.92
C ARG A 402 4.64 -14.15 -22.23
N VAL A 403 5.71 -13.37 -22.39
CA VAL A 403 6.01 -12.61 -23.60
C VAL A 403 7.50 -12.31 -23.67
N GLU A 404 8.01 -12.00 -24.86
CA GLU A 404 9.44 -11.72 -25.06
C GLU A 404 9.86 -10.35 -24.49
N GLN A 405 11.14 -10.26 -24.13
CA GLN A 405 11.77 -9.01 -23.73
C GLN A 405 11.57 -7.91 -24.78
N GLY A 406 11.16 -6.73 -24.34
CA GLY A 406 10.95 -5.56 -25.18
C GLY A 406 9.58 -5.47 -25.81
N THR A 407 8.69 -6.45 -25.58
CA THR A 407 7.27 -6.35 -25.93
C THR A 407 6.67 -5.14 -25.22
N SER A 408 5.84 -4.36 -25.91
CA SER A 408 5.13 -3.22 -25.33
C SER A 408 4.08 -3.68 -24.35
N VAL A 409 4.00 -2.96 -23.19
CA VAL A 409 3.04 -3.21 -22.13
C VAL A 409 2.07 -2.04 -22.03
N TYR A 410 0.80 -2.33 -21.89
CA TYR A 410 -0.29 -1.37 -21.94
C TYR A 410 -1.17 -1.43 -20.69
N ALA A 411 -1.81 -0.31 -20.37
CA ALA A 411 -2.80 -0.23 -19.31
C ALA A 411 -4.05 -1.04 -19.70
N VAL A 412 -4.46 -1.98 -18.86
CA VAL A 412 -5.64 -2.83 -19.14
C VAL A 412 -6.94 -2.20 -18.65
N ARG A 413 -6.85 -1.11 -17.90
CA ARG A 413 -7.95 -0.31 -17.34
C ARG A 413 -7.56 1.15 -17.26
N ASP A 414 -8.59 2.02 -17.30
CA ASP A 414 -8.45 3.40 -16.89
C ASP A 414 -8.05 3.47 -15.43
N GLY A 415 -7.15 4.37 -15.09
CA GLY A 415 -6.70 4.52 -13.72
C GLY A 415 -5.94 5.81 -13.45
N ILE A 416 -5.90 6.17 -12.17
CA ILE A 416 -5.17 7.33 -11.65
C ILE A 416 -4.07 6.84 -10.73
N VAL A 417 -2.90 7.44 -10.86
CA VAL A 417 -1.80 7.20 -9.94
C VAL A 417 -2.06 7.94 -8.63
N SER A 418 -2.33 7.20 -7.58
CA SER A 418 -2.76 7.74 -6.29
C SER A 418 -1.62 7.89 -5.29
N SER A 419 -0.62 7.00 -5.29
CA SER A 419 0.54 7.10 -4.40
C SER A 419 1.64 7.97 -5.02
N PRO A 420 2.39 8.74 -4.21
CA PRO A 420 3.63 9.39 -4.67
C PRO A 420 4.69 8.42 -5.16
N ILE A 421 4.67 7.19 -4.65
CA ILE A 421 5.53 6.08 -5.07
C ILE A 421 4.66 4.99 -5.69
N SER A 422 4.45 5.09 -6.98
CA SER A 422 3.67 4.11 -7.76
C SER A 422 4.51 3.37 -8.80
N ASN A 423 5.83 3.52 -8.74
CA ASN A 423 6.79 2.69 -9.46
C ASN A 423 8.15 2.74 -8.75
N ASP A 424 8.95 1.69 -8.93
CA ASP A 424 10.31 1.61 -8.41
C ASP A 424 11.14 0.55 -9.16
N GLY A 425 12.42 0.41 -8.80
CA GLY A 425 13.30 -0.63 -9.30
C GLY A 425 13.84 -0.38 -10.71
N VAL A 426 14.05 0.88 -11.13
CA VAL A 426 14.52 1.23 -12.47
C VAL A 426 15.74 0.42 -12.89
N GLY A 427 15.59 -0.42 -13.92
CA GLY A 427 16.61 -1.32 -14.43
C GLY A 427 16.76 -2.65 -13.69
N ALA A 428 16.06 -2.84 -12.59
CA ALA A 428 15.98 -4.12 -11.88
C ALA A 428 15.04 -5.12 -12.59
N LEU A 429 15.09 -6.38 -12.17
CA LEU A 429 14.20 -7.41 -12.70
C LEU A 429 12.77 -7.27 -12.20
N ASP A 430 12.62 -6.80 -11.00
CA ASP A 430 11.36 -6.57 -10.29
C ASP A 430 10.83 -5.14 -10.44
N GLU A 431 11.33 -4.39 -11.43
CA GLU A 431 10.81 -3.07 -11.74
C GLU A 431 9.30 -3.12 -12.00
N TRP A 432 8.56 -2.22 -11.37
CA TRP A 432 7.10 -2.24 -11.36
C TRP A 432 6.48 -0.85 -11.59
N LEU A 433 5.20 -0.84 -11.95
CA LEU A 433 4.34 0.34 -12.08
C LEU A 433 2.93 0.02 -11.60
N ARG A 434 2.35 0.91 -10.77
CA ARG A 434 0.96 0.82 -10.32
C ARG A 434 0.12 1.95 -10.90
N ILE A 435 -1.05 1.59 -11.44
CA ILE A 435 -2.05 2.51 -11.97
C ILE A 435 -3.40 2.09 -11.39
N GLY A 436 -3.99 2.94 -10.53
CA GLY A 436 -5.19 2.57 -9.79
C GLY A 436 -4.98 1.32 -8.94
N ASP A 437 -5.83 0.32 -9.14
CA ASP A 437 -5.76 -0.97 -8.45
C ASP A 437 -4.92 -2.03 -9.20
N LEU A 438 -4.24 -1.67 -10.27
CA LEU A 438 -3.42 -2.57 -11.07
C LEU A 438 -1.94 -2.32 -10.87
N THR A 439 -1.17 -3.40 -10.67
CA THR A 439 0.29 -3.36 -10.64
C THR A 439 0.87 -4.26 -11.71
N TYR A 440 1.80 -3.72 -12.49
CA TYR A 440 2.54 -4.39 -13.54
C TYR A 440 4.00 -4.50 -13.11
N ILE A 441 4.54 -5.71 -13.04
CA ILE A 441 5.90 -5.99 -12.61
C ILE A 441 6.68 -6.66 -13.75
N HIS A 442 8.00 -6.65 -13.68
CA HIS A 442 8.93 -7.15 -14.70
C HIS A 442 8.88 -6.34 -15.99
N ILE A 443 8.56 -5.05 -15.85
CA ILE A 443 8.51 -4.11 -16.96
C ILE A 443 9.61 -3.06 -16.84
N ARG A 444 9.85 -2.34 -17.93
CA ARG A 444 10.62 -1.09 -17.96
C ARG A 444 9.61 0.04 -18.01
N ALA A 445 9.17 0.45 -16.84
CA ALA A 445 8.10 1.43 -16.68
C ALA A 445 8.44 2.77 -17.35
N GLY A 446 7.46 3.39 -18.00
CA GLY A 446 7.56 4.73 -18.59
C GLY A 446 8.56 4.87 -19.73
N ARG A 447 9.11 3.77 -20.29
CA ARG A 447 10.09 3.83 -21.36
C ARG A 447 10.02 2.67 -22.34
N THR A 448 10.43 2.97 -23.57
CA THR A 448 10.71 2.00 -24.62
C THR A 448 12.22 1.78 -24.75
N ARG A 449 12.65 0.97 -25.72
CA ARG A 449 14.08 0.83 -26.06
C ARG A 449 14.71 2.14 -26.54
N ARG A 450 13.92 3.08 -27.07
CA ARG A 450 14.42 4.27 -27.80
C ARG A 450 14.16 5.58 -27.09
N ALA A 451 13.14 5.67 -26.23
CA ALA A 451 12.71 6.94 -25.65
C ALA A 451 11.99 6.76 -24.30
N LEU A 452 11.98 7.82 -23.50
CA LEU A 452 10.99 7.97 -22.43
C LEU A 452 9.61 8.14 -23.06
N LEU A 453 8.60 7.60 -22.37
CA LEU A 453 7.22 7.92 -22.64
C LEU A 453 6.91 9.33 -22.13
N ASP A 454 5.68 9.70 -22.12
CA ASP A 454 5.14 11.00 -21.77
C ASP A 454 5.77 11.63 -20.49
N ALA A 455 6.55 12.70 -20.66
CA ALA A 455 7.18 13.46 -19.58
C ALA A 455 6.18 14.17 -18.64
N SER A 456 4.94 14.38 -19.07
CA SER A 456 3.88 14.93 -18.21
C SER A 456 3.49 13.93 -17.10
N ARG A 457 3.53 12.64 -17.39
CA ARG A 457 3.20 11.55 -16.47
C ARG A 457 4.39 11.06 -15.65
N PHE A 458 5.61 11.20 -16.18
CA PHE A 458 6.83 10.67 -15.59
C PHE A 458 7.83 11.77 -15.26
N ALA A 459 8.49 11.64 -14.12
CA ALA A 459 9.65 12.46 -13.72
C ALA A 459 10.91 11.61 -13.81
N ALA A 460 11.88 12.04 -14.61
CA ALA A 460 13.14 11.33 -14.81
C ALA A 460 14.32 12.11 -14.22
N THR A 461 15.22 11.41 -13.55
CA THR A 461 16.49 11.93 -13.05
C THR A 461 17.65 11.27 -13.78
N TYR A 462 18.63 12.06 -14.23
CA TYR A 462 19.75 11.60 -14.99
C TYR A 462 21.09 11.96 -14.32
N ASP A 463 22.09 11.12 -14.53
CA ASP A 463 23.52 11.45 -14.37
C ASP A 463 24.15 11.44 -15.76
N GLY A 464 24.45 12.61 -16.28
CA GLY A 464 24.81 12.77 -17.67
C GLY A 464 23.73 12.24 -18.62
N ARG A 465 24.04 11.15 -19.34
CA ARG A 465 23.08 10.45 -20.24
C ARG A 465 22.43 9.23 -19.61
N LYS A 466 22.88 8.83 -18.43
CA LYS A 466 22.37 7.64 -17.73
C LYS A 466 21.10 7.98 -16.96
N LEU A 467 19.99 7.30 -17.25
CA LEU A 467 18.79 7.38 -16.44
C LEU A 467 19.07 6.70 -15.09
N LEU A 468 19.02 7.49 -14.02
CA LEU A 468 19.19 7.00 -12.66
C LEU A 468 17.85 6.59 -12.07
N ARG A 469 16.81 7.40 -12.29
CA ARG A 469 15.49 7.22 -11.70
C ARG A 469 14.40 7.66 -12.66
N LEU A 470 13.28 6.98 -12.59
CA LEU A 470 12.03 7.34 -13.23
C LEU A 470 10.90 7.17 -12.21
N ARG A 471 10.08 8.18 -12.05
CA ARG A 471 8.90 8.16 -11.15
C ARG A 471 7.65 8.49 -11.93
N VAL A 472 6.59 7.71 -11.74
CA VAL A 472 5.27 8.11 -12.22
C VAL A 472 4.69 9.13 -11.23
N LYS A 473 4.15 10.23 -11.75
CA LYS A 473 3.66 11.32 -10.90
C LYS A 473 2.27 10.99 -10.32
N ARG A 474 2.06 11.33 -9.05
CA ARG A 474 0.73 11.31 -8.44
C ARG A 474 -0.25 12.16 -9.26
N GLY A 475 -1.45 11.66 -9.50
CA GLY A 475 -2.46 12.29 -10.37
C GLY A 475 -2.29 12.03 -11.87
N ALA A 476 -1.22 11.32 -12.28
CA ALA A 476 -1.09 10.87 -13.67
C ALA A 476 -2.25 9.93 -14.01
N ARG A 477 -2.85 10.16 -15.19
CA ARG A 477 -3.99 9.40 -15.69
C ARG A 477 -3.57 8.54 -16.85
N PHE A 478 -4.04 7.33 -16.85
CA PHE A 478 -3.90 6.37 -17.93
C PHE A 478 -5.28 5.88 -18.34
N VAL A 479 -5.49 5.76 -19.64
CA VAL A 479 -6.67 5.13 -20.19
C VAL A 479 -6.32 3.74 -20.72
N THR A 480 -7.32 2.89 -20.81
CA THR A 480 -7.18 1.54 -21.36
C THR A 480 -6.51 1.58 -22.73
N GLY A 481 -5.43 0.82 -22.91
CA GLY A 481 -4.63 0.80 -24.13
C GLY A 481 -3.46 1.80 -24.16
N ASP A 482 -3.30 2.65 -23.16
CA ASP A 482 -2.11 3.51 -23.06
C ASP A 482 -0.84 2.67 -22.89
N LEU A 483 0.19 3.00 -23.66
CA LEU A 483 1.51 2.39 -23.52
C LEU A 483 2.13 2.82 -22.18
N ILE A 484 2.50 1.85 -21.33
CA ILE A 484 3.05 2.10 -20.00
C ILE A 484 4.50 1.67 -19.82
N GLY A 485 5.03 0.89 -20.75
CA GLY A 485 6.41 0.43 -20.68
C GLY A 485 6.71 -0.71 -21.65
N THR A 486 7.77 -1.44 -21.38
CA THR A 486 8.16 -2.65 -22.14
C THR A 486 8.63 -3.75 -21.20
N VAL A 487 8.42 -4.99 -21.57
CA VAL A 487 8.87 -6.18 -20.83
C VAL A 487 10.39 -6.16 -20.65
N ASN A 488 10.86 -6.44 -19.44
CA ASN A 488 12.27 -6.55 -19.14
C ASN A 488 12.83 -7.97 -19.49
N ARG A 489 14.05 -8.27 -19.06
CA ARG A 489 14.71 -9.56 -19.38
C ARG A 489 14.10 -10.79 -18.67
N PHE A 490 13.06 -10.62 -17.85
CA PHE A 490 12.35 -11.72 -17.20
C PHE A 490 11.37 -12.43 -18.15
N ASN A 491 11.12 -11.83 -19.33
CA ASN A 491 10.31 -12.42 -20.41
C ASN A 491 8.85 -12.75 -20.00
N HIS A 492 8.29 -11.96 -19.12
CA HIS A 492 6.86 -11.98 -18.80
C HIS A 492 6.42 -10.66 -18.15
N VAL A 493 5.13 -10.41 -18.13
CA VAL A 493 4.49 -9.38 -17.33
C VAL A 493 3.81 -10.08 -16.16
N HIS A 494 4.15 -9.70 -14.95
CA HIS A 494 3.39 -10.08 -13.76
C HIS A 494 2.33 -9.01 -13.51
N MET A 495 1.05 -9.38 -13.50
CA MET A 495 -0.08 -8.48 -13.28
C MET A 495 -0.80 -8.81 -11.99
N GLN A 496 -0.95 -7.81 -11.12
CA GLN A 496 -1.70 -7.90 -9.87
C GLN A 496 -2.94 -7.01 -9.91
N VAL A 497 -4.01 -7.44 -9.26
CA VAL A 497 -5.22 -6.66 -9.02
C VAL A 497 -5.39 -6.46 -7.52
N GLY A 498 -5.57 -5.21 -7.09
CA GLY A 498 -5.68 -4.82 -5.69
C GLY A 498 -4.37 -4.36 -5.06
N TRP A 499 -4.47 -3.85 -3.84
CA TRP A 499 -3.34 -3.39 -3.04
C TRP A 499 -2.81 -4.51 -2.15
N ALA A 500 -1.60 -4.29 -1.63
CA ALA A 500 -0.96 -5.26 -0.73
C ALA A 500 -1.90 -5.67 0.44
N GLY A 501 -2.13 -6.98 0.59
CA GLY A 501 -3.05 -7.55 1.57
C GLY A 501 -4.52 -7.62 1.16
N GLU A 502 -4.85 -7.11 -0.04
CA GLU A 502 -6.18 -7.19 -0.64
C GLU A 502 -6.12 -7.69 -2.09
N GLU A 503 -4.99 -8.28 -2.49
CA GLU A 503 -4.81 -8.75 -3.85
C GLU A 503 -5.86 -9.79 -4.22
N GLN A 504 -6.46 -9.57 -5.36
CA GLN A 504 -7.50 -10.42 -5.95
C GLN A 504 -6.92 -11.28 -7.05
N ASN A 505 -7.48 -12.45 -7.26
CA ASN A 505 -7.12 -13.29 -8.39
C ASN A 505 -7.53 -12.62 -9.72
N PRO A 506 -6.58 -12.24 -10.59
CA PRO A 506 -6.91 -11.53 -11.82
C PRO A 506 -7.80 -12.32 -12.79
N LEU A 507 -7.73 -13.65 -12.77
CA LEU A 507 -8.52 -14.50 -13.67
C LEU A 507 -10.03 -14.44 -13.37
N ARG A 508 -10.44 -14.01 -12.15
CA ARG A 508 -11.86 -13.78 -11.81
C ARG A 508 -12.52 -12.64 -12.60
N PHE A 509 -11.75 -11.74 -13.16
CA PHE A 509 -12.24 -10.51 -13.81
C PHE A 509 -12.40 -10.64 -15.32
N ARG A 510 -12.52 -11.87 -15.83
CA ARG A 510 -12.78 -12.17 -17.23
C ARG A 510 -11.81 -11.46 -18.17
N LEU A 511 -10.58 -11.92 -18.23
CA LEU A 511 -9.68 -11.52 -19.31
C LEU A 511 -10.33 -11.84 -20.66
N VAL A 512 -10.26 -10.90 -21.60
CA VAL A 512 -10.89 -11.04 -22.92
C VAL A 512 -10.42 -12.33 -23.60
N ARG A 513 -11.38 -13.18 -24.00
CA ARG A 513 -11.14 -14.48 -24.65
C ARG A 513 -10.24 -15.43 -23.88
N PHE A 514 -10.04 -15.22 -22.58
CA PHE A 514 -9.49 -16.28 -21.74
C PHE A 514 -10.58 -17.34 -21.56
N GLU A 515 -10.39 -18.45 -22.21
CA GLU A 515 -11.22 -19.65 -22.10
C GLU A 515 -10.37 -20.73 -21.45
N ASP A 516 -10.96 -21.47 -20.53
CA ASP A 516 -10.34 -22.61 -19.88
C ASP A 516 -11.38 -23.72 -19.80
N THR A 517 -11.16 -24.75 -20.62
CA THR A 517 -12.02 -25.94 -20.71
C THR A 517 -11.34 -27.17 -20.11
N VAL A 518 -10.10 -27.02 -19.68
CA VAL A 518 -9.28 -28.12 -19.15
C VAL A 518 -9.53 -28.25 -17.64
N ALA A 519 -10.13 -29.34 -17.22
CA ALA A 519 -10.32 -29.61 -15.80
C ALA A 519 -8.98 -29.84 -15.08
N PRO A 520 -8.84 -29.39 -13.82
CA PRO A 520 -7.68 -29.68 -12.99
C PRO A 520 -7.40 -31.18 -12.89
N THR A 521 -6.17 -31.52 -12.55
CA THR A 521 -5.72 -32.92 -12.43
C THR A 521 -5.43 -33.26 -10.96
N ILE A 522 -6.00 -34.35 -10.46
CA ILE A 522 -5.58 -35.06 -9.25
C ILE A 522 -5.12 -36.45 -9.67
N PRO A 523 -3.82 -36.82 -9.58
CA PRO A 523 -3.33 -38.12 -10.01
C PRO A 523 -3.93 -39.27 -9.16
N PRO A 524 -3.89 -40.53 -9.61
CA PRO A 524 -4.47 -41.67 -8.88
C PRO A 524 -3.97 -41.81 -7.45
N ASP A 525 -2.71 -41.48 -7.17
CA ASP A 525 -2.06 -41.48 -5.85
C ASP A 525 -2.01 -40.08 -5.21
N GLY A 526 -2.81 -39.14 -5.71
CA GLY A 526 -2.78 -37.74 -5.34
C GLY A 526 -3.36 -37.42 -3.96
N ILE A 527 -4.08 -38.35 -3.32
CA ILE A 527 -4.63 -38.15 -1.99
C ILE A 527 -3.76 -38.84 -0.94
N ARG A 528 -3.32 -38.09 0.06
CA ARG A 528 -2.54 -38.59 1.19
C ARG A 528 -3.18 -38.18 2.51
N VAL A 529 -3.15 -39.07 3.49
CA VAL A 529 -3.66 -38.81 4.83
C VAL A 529 -2.52 -38.92 5.83
N TYR A 530 -2.34 -37.90 6.64
CA TYR A 530 -1.32 -37.84 7.67
C TYR A 530 -1.98 -37.73 9.05
N ASP A 531 -1.34 -38.30 10.06
CA ASP A 531 -1.72 -38.05 11.46
C ASP A 531 -1.32 -36.61 11.90
N GLU A 532 -1.65 -36.25 13.12
CA GLU A 532 -1.34 -34.97 13.70
C GLU A 532 0.19 -34.69 13.78
N SER A 533 1.00 -35.73 13.85
CA SER A 533 2.48 -35.68 13.88
C SER A 533 3.11 -35.74 12.48
N TRP A 534 2.35 -35.53 11.42
CA TRP A 534 2.79 -35.60 10.01
C TRP A 534 3.34 -36.98 9.58
N ARG A 535 2.88 -38.08 10.19
CA ARG A 535 3.19 -39.44 9.74
C ARG A 535 2.15 -39.87 8.72
N LEU A 536 2.62 -40.29 7.54
CA LEU A 536 1.76 -40.79 6.47
C LEU A 536 1.07 -42.07 6.91
N GLN A 537 -0.24 -42.12 6.80
CA GLN A 537 -1.03 -43.35 7.07
C GLN A 537 -0.98 -44.25 5.84
N THR A 538 -0.52 -45.48 6.01
CA THR A 538 -0.33 -46.45 4.93
C THR A 538 -1.01 -47.78 5.18
N THR A 539 -1.45 -48.02 6.41
CA THR A 539 -2.12 -49.29 6.79
C THR A 539 -3.44 -49.46 6.03
N ARG A 540 -3.61 -50.58 5.37
CA ARG A 540 -4.83 -50.90 4.63
C ARG A 540 -5.49 -52.17 5.15
N VAL A 541 -6.80 -52.14 5.20
CA VAL A 541 -7.64 -53.28 5.52
C VAL A 541 -8.63 -53.45 4.37
N ARG A 542 -8.66 -54.65 3.74
CA ARG A 542 -9.51 -54.94 2.58
C ARG A 542 -9.40 -53.85 1.48
N ASN A 543 -8.17 -53.42 1.20
CA ASN A 543 -7.84 -52.38 0.21
C ASN A 543 -8.31 -50.95 0.57
N ARG A 544 -8.81 -50.69 1.79
CA ARG A 544 -9.22 -49.39 2.30
C ARG A 544 -8.15 -48.86 3.25
N LEU A 545 -7.84 -47.56 3.17
CA LEU A 545 -6.91 -46.91 4.10
C LEU A 545 -7.55 -46.88 5.50
N LEU A 546 -6.84 -47.36 6.50
CA LEU A 546 -7.27 -47.26 7.90
C LEU A 546 -6.94 -45.85 8.39
N VAL A 547 -7.96 -45.14 8.88
CA VAL A 547 -7.82 -43.74 9.33
C VAL A 547 -8.35 -43.62 10.76
N ALA A 548 -7.54 -43.05 11.67
CA ALA A 548 -7.91 -42.87 13.05
C ALA A 548 -7.38 -41.56 13.64
N GLY A 549 -8.13 -40.98 14.57
CA GLY A 549 -7.72 -39.75 15.30
C GLY A 549 -7.93 -38.45 14.51
N ARG A 550 -7.12 -37.48 14.80
CA ARG A 550 -7.06 -36.20 14.07
C ARG A 550 -6.12 -36.34 12.90
N VAL A 551 -6.61 -36.12 11.72
CA VAL A 551 -5.80 -36.30 10.49
C VAL A 551 -5.83 -35.07 9.60
N ARG A 552 -4.74 -34.93 8.84
CA ARG A 552 -4.62 -33.98 7.73
C ARG A 552 -4.81 -34.70 6.41
N VAL A 553 -5.60 -34.10 5.53
CA VAL A 553 -5.77 -34.56 4.16
C VAL A 553 -4.97 -33.66 3.25
N VAL A 554 -4.07 -34.24 2.47
CA VAL A 554 -3.21 -33.55 1.51
C VAL A 554 -3.53 -34.02 0.11
N ILE A 555 -3.74 -33.07 -0.80
CA ILE A 555 -4.06 -33.35 -2.21
C ILE A 555 -2.92 -32.86 -3.08
N ASP A 556 -2.41 -33.73 -3.96
CA ASP A 556 -1.53 -33.36 -5.07
C ASP A 556 -2.43 -32.97 -6.24
N ALA A 557 -2.47 -31.69 -6.60
CA ALA A 557 -3.32 -31.21 -7.67
C ALA A 557 -2.68 -30.08 -8.46
N TRP A 558 -2.97 -30.01 -9.74
CA TRP A 558 -2.56 -28.89 -10.62
C TRP A 558 -3.60 -28.66 -11.70
N ASP A 559 -3.54 -27.50 -12.28
CA ASP A 559 -4.41 -27.04 -13.34
C ASP A 559 -3.63 -26.75 -14.61
N GLN A 560 -4.31 -26.61 -15.74
CA GLN A 560 -3.81 -26.22 -17.06
C GLN A 560 -4.86 -25.37 -17.76
N ALA A 561 -4.43 -24.34 -18.49
CA ALA A 561 -5.32 -23.55 -19.34
C ALA A 561 -5.11 -23.90 -20.82
N ASP A 562 -6.14 -23.73 -21.65
CA ASP A 562 -6.18 -24.16 -23.06
C ASP A 562 -5.00 -23.63 -23.89
N ASP A 563 -4.66 -22.35 -23.78
CA ASP A 563 -3.62 -21.70 -24.57
C ASP A 563 -2.21 -21.83 -23.96
N ASN A 564 -2.06 -22.67 -22.95
CA ASN A 564 -0.78 -22.90 -22.29
C ASN A 564 0.02 -24.02 -22.93
N THR A 565 1.34 -23.95 -22.75
CA THR A 565 2.21 -25.07 -23.06
C THR A 565 1.74 -26.33 -22.32
N PRO A 566 1.56 -27.50 -22.97
CA PRO A 566 0.98 -28.70 -22.36
C PRO A 566 1.68 -29.24 -21.10
N SER A 567 2.90 -28.79 -20.83
CA SER A 567 3.64 -29.16 -19.61
C SER A 567 3.50 -28.13 -18.47
N ARG A 568 2.76 -27.02 -18.70
CA ARG A 568 2.58 -25.98 -17.71
C ARG A 568 1.62 -26.47 -16.63
N ARG A 569 2.01 -26.33 -15.37
CA ARG A 569 1.17 -26.61 -14.21
C ARG A 569 0.87 -25.32 -13.48
N LEU A 570 -0.39 -25.03 -13.30
CA LEU A 570 -0.95 -23.88 -12.58
C LEU A 570 -1.56 -24.34 -11.25
N ALA A 571 -1.77 -23.43 -10.30
CA ALA A 571 -2.55 -23.70 -9.11
C ALA A 571 -4.05 -23.71 -9.47
N PRO A 572 -4.84 -24.70 -9.02
CA PRO A 572 -6.30 -24.65 -9.07
C PRO A 572 -6.86 -23.48 -8.26
N TYR A 573 -8.07 -23.04 -8.61
CA TYR A 573 -8.75 -21.94 -7.93
C TYR A 573 -9.40 -22.34 -6.61
N GLU A 574 -10.04 -23.50 -6.57
CA GLU A 574 -10.69 -24.06 -5.38
C GLU A 574 -10.30 -25.50 -5.15
N LEU A 575 -10.15 -25.89 -3.89
CA LEU A 575 -9.94 -27.29 -3.48
C LEU A 575 -10.71 -27.57 -2.19
N GLY A 576 -11.09 -28.85 -2.05
CA GLY A 576 -11.76 -29.29 -0.84
C GLY A 576 -11.85 -30.82 -0.76
N TYR A 577 -12.50 -31.26 0.31
CA TYR A 577 -12.82 -32.68 0.50
C TYR A 577 -14.21 -32.87 1.10
N GLN A 578 -14.75 -34.06 0.94
CA GLN A 578 -16.02 -34.50 1.51
C GLN A 578 -15.89 -35.95 1.92
N ILE A 579 -16.56 -36.32 3.01
CA ILE A 579 -16.64 -37.71 3.42
C ILE A 579 -18.03 -38.25 3.05
N LEU A 580 -18.04 -39.35 2.34
CA LEU A 580 -19.25 -40.01 1.88
C LEU A 580 -19.38 -41.41 2.53
N ARG A 581 -20.58 -41.89 2.69
CA ARG A 581 -20.85 -43.27 2.99
C ARG A 581 -20.59 -44.15 1.75
N GLU A 582 -20.62 -45.47 1.91
CA GLU A 582 -20.39 -46.39 0.80
C GLU A 582 -21.45 -46.29 -0.31
N ASP A 583 -22.66 -45.86 0.02
CA ASP A 583 -23.73 -45.59 -0.93
C ASP A 583 -23.61 -44.28 -1.69
N GLY A 584 -22.53 -43.52 -1.44
CA GLY A 584 -22.27 -42.22 -2.03
C GLY A 584 -23.00 -41.06 -1.36
N SER A 585 -23.84 -41.30 -0.36
CA SER A 585 -24.49 -40.24 0.40
C SER A 585 -23.50 -39.52 1.33
N PRO A 586 -23.67 -38.21 1.59
CA PRO A 586 -22.82 -37.50 2.53
C PRO A 586 -22.83 -38.09 3.94
N ALA A 587 -21.66 -38.20 4.56
CA ALA A 587 -21.55 -38.56 5.96
C ALA A 587 -21.99 -37.37 6.86
N PRO A 588 -22.40 -37.63 8.13
CA PRO A 588 -22.77 -36.58 9.07
C PRO A 588 -21.66 -35.51 9.23
N GLY A 589 -22.04 -34.25 9.11
CA GLY A 589 -21.11 -33.09 9.13
C GLY A 589 -20.49 -32.72 7.77
N PHE A 590 -20.78 -33.53 6.73
CA PHE A 590 -20.31 -33.32 5.36
C PHE A 590 -21.47 -33.21 4.34
N GLU A 591 -22.66 -32.82 4.79
CA GLU A 591 -23.87 -32.70 3.97
C GLU A 591 -23.74 -31.76 2.80
N LYS A 592 -22.90 -30.75 2.95
CA LYS A 592 -22.60 -29.78 1.89
C LYS A 592 -21.15 -29.88 1.47
N ARG A 593 -20.92 -29.93 0.15
CA ARG A 593 -19.59 -29.71 -0.39
C ARG A 593 -19.14 -28.27 -0.02
N ARG A 594 -17.98 -28.14 0.57
CA ARG A 594 -17.38 -26.85 0.93
C ARG A 594 -15.97 -26.76 0.38
N ALA A 595 -15.64 -25.65 -0.28
CA ALA A 595 -14.26 -25.32 -0.57
C ALA A 595 -13.55 -25.08 0.77
N SER A 596 -12.49 -25.84 1.02
CA SER A 596 -11.60 -25.59 2.15
C SER A 596 -10.61 -24.51 1.81
N LEU A 597 -10.10 -24.54 0.58
CA LEU A 597 -9.12 -23.58 0.05
C LEU A 597 -9.74 -22.88 -1.16
N ARG A 598 -9.78 -21.54 -1.10
CA ARG A 598 -10.24 -20.69 -2.20
C ARG A 598 -9.24 -19.57 -2.43
N PHE A 599 -8.68 -19.53 -3.65
CA PHE A 599 -7.71 -18.55 -4.09
C PHE A 599 -8.37 -17.37 -4.82
N ASP A 600 -9.35 -16.74 -4.19
CA ASP A 600 -10.02 -15.55 -4.68
C ASP A 600 -9.31 -14.25 -4.26
N ARG A 601 -8.77 -14.23 -3.05
CA ARG A 601 -8.04 -13.14 -2.44
C ARG A 601 -6.94 -13.67 -1.52
N LEU A 602 -5.86 -12.91 -1.36
CA LEU A 602 -4.78 -13.23 -0.43
C LEU A 602 -4.63 -12.13 0.62
N GLY A 603 -4.46 -12.55 1.86
CA GLY A 603 -4.17 -11.67 2.99
C GLY A 603 -2.66 -11.42 3.20
N LEU A 604 -2.34 -10.62 4.21
CA LEU A 604 -0.95 -10.25 4.54
C LEU A 604 -0.19 -11.30 5.36
N SER A 605 -0.86 -12.32 5.90
CA SER A 605 -0.21 -13.29 6.77
C SER A 605 1.00 -13.94 6.08
N PRO A 606 2.23 -13.78 6.60
CA PRO A 606 3.42 -14.37 5.99
C PRO A 606 3.44 -15.89 6.08
N ASP A 607 2.73 -16.47 7.06
CA ASP A 607 2.69 -17.92 7.30
C ASP A 607 1.56 -18.64 6.55
N ALA A 608 0.66 -17.88 5.90
CA ALA A 608 -0.50 -18.46 5.23
C ALA A 608 -0.11 -19.49 4.16
N SER A 609 0.94 -19.25 3.38
CA SER A 609 1.41 -20.19 2.37
C SER A 609 1.89 -21.51 2.98
N ARG A 610 2.60 -21.47 4.12
CA ARG A 610 3.07 -22.66 4.83
C ARG A 610 1.93 -23.45 5.47
N MET A 611 0.83 -22.77 5.83
CA MET A 611 -0.36 -23.45 6.34
C MET A 611 -1.11 -24.21 5.22
N ILE A 612 -1.09 -23.68 4.01
CA ILE A 612 -1.87 -24.21 2.89
C ILE A 612 -1.11 -25.29 2.10
N TYR A 613 0.21 -25.13 1.97
CA TYR A 613 1.05 -26.04 1.19
C TYR A 613 1.81 -27.03 2.08
N GLY A 614 1.72 -28.32 1.75
CA GLY A 614 2.50 -29.37 2.38
C GLY A 614 3.97 -29.37 1.92
N ALA A 615 4.84 -29.93 2.76
CA ALA A 615 6.26 -30.08 2.47
C ALA A 615 6.48 -30.81 1.12
N GLY A 616 7.37 -30.28 0.29
CA GLY A 616 7.65 -30.77 -1.06
C GLY A 616 6.82 -30.12 -2.16
N SER A 617 5.94 -29.15 -1.81
CA SER A 617 5.38 -28.24 -2.81
C SER A 617 6.47 -27.26 -3.29
N GLY A 618 6.46 -26.93 -4.56
CA GLY A 618 7.38 -25.94 -5.12
C GLY A 618 7.39 -25.90 -6.64
N ILE A 619 7.96 -24.82 -7.15
CA ILE A 619 8.15 -24.57 -8.57
C ILE A 619 9.66 -24.56 -8.84
N PRO A 620 10.29 -25.70 -9.11
CA PRO A 620 11.74 -25.77 -9.31
C PRO A 620 12.18 -25.02 -10.57
N PHE A 621 11.29 -24.89 -11.56
CA PHE A 621 11.54 -24.13 -12.77
C PHE A 621 10.23 -23.79 -13.50
N TYR A 622 9.79 -22.53 -13.46
CA TYR A 622 8.71 -21.93 -14.26
C TYR A 622 7.48 -22.82 -14.54
N GLY A 623 6.91 -23.44 -13.53
CA GLY A 623 5.66 -24.21 -13.66
C GLY A 623 5.74 -25.43 -14.58
N GLY A 624 6.91 -25.97 -14.87
CA GLY A 624 7.10 -27.17 -15.69
C GLY A 624 6.64 -28.45 -15.00
N ARG A 625 6.78 -29.62 -15.68
CA ARG A 625 6.36 -30.95 -15.17
C ARG A 625 6.90 -31.35 -13.80
N ARG A 626 7.95 -30.72 -13.31
CA ARG A 626 8.51 -30.93 -11.96
C ARG A 626 7.81 -30.09 -10.89
N THR A 627 6.96 -29.15 -11.27
CA THR A 627 6.15 -28.36 -10.33
C THR A 627 5.18 -29.28 -9.61
N ARG A 628 5.10 -29.11 -8.31
CA ARG A 628 4.25 -29.93 -7.44
C ARG A 628 3.52 -29.05 -6.46
N TYR A 629 2.23 -29.27 -6.34
CA TYR A 629 1.38 -28.53 -5.40
C TYR A 629 0.67 -29.53 -4.48
N LEU A 630 1.11 -29.62 -3.22
CA LEU A 630 0.53 -30.46 -2.17
C LEU A 630 -0.31 -29.58 -1.27
N TYR A 631 -1.62 -29.59 -1.44
CA TYR A 631 -2.56 -28.76 -0.68
C TYR A 631 -3.06 -29.47 0.57
N ILE A 632 -2.97 -28.81 1.73
CA ILE A 632 -3.52 -29.31 3.00
C ILE A 632 -4.98 -28.89 3.07
N VAL A 633 -5.87 -29.70 2.47
CA VAL A 633 -7.30 -29.35 2.33
C VAL A 633 -8.12 -29.50 3.61
N THR A 634 -7.55 -29.99 4.70
CA THR A 634 -8.16 -29.90 6.03
C THR A 634 -8.00 -28.50 6.64
N ASN A 635 -7.03 -27.72 6.16
CA ASN A 635 -6.88 -26.32 6.52
C ASN A 635 -7.88 -25.46 5.74
N ARG A 636 -8.02 -24.21 6.11
CA ARG A 636 -8.93 -23.26 5.46
C ARG A 636 -8.16 -22.06 4.90
N LEU A 637 -8.53 -21.67 3.69
CA LEU A 637 -8.20 -20.38 3.10
C LEU A 637 -9.47 -19.78 2.51
N ASP A 638 -9.95 -18.68 3.09
CA ASP A 638 -11.19 -18.04 2.67
C ASP A 638 -11.10 -16.54 2.87
N GLY A 639 -11.33 -15.74 1.81
CA GLY A 639 -11.22 -14.30 1.83
C GLY A 639 -9.84 -13.78 2.25
N GLY A 640 -8.79 -14.56 2.03
CA GLY A 640 -7.40 -14.23 2.37
C GLY A 640 -6.95 -14.66 3.77
N ASP A 641 -7.84 -15.14 4.62
CA ASP A 641 -7.52 -15.63 5.95
C ASP A 641 -7.23 -17.13 5.92
N ALA A 642 -6.07 -17.53 6.44
CA ALA A 642 -5.67 -18.92 6.56
C ALA A 642 -5.78 -19.42 8.01
N SER A 643 -6.23 -20.66 8.18
CA SER A 643 -6.27 -21.31 9.50
C SER A 643 -6.06 -22.81 9.40
N GLU A 644 -5.47 -23.40 10.44
CA GLU A 644 -5.32 -24.84 10.54
C GLU A 644 -6.64 -25.54 10.82
N GLY A 645 -6.79 -26.75 10.29
CA GLY A 645 -7.90 -27.62 10.52
C GLY A 645 -7.53 -29.09 10.41
N PHE A 646 -8.41 -29.94 10.91
CA PHE A 646 -8.25 -31.39 10.90
C PHE A 646 -9.56 -32.07 10.57
N TRP A 647 -9.48 -33.24 9.99
CA TRP A 647 -10.60 -34.17 9.98
C TRP A 647 -10.56 -34.99 11.27
N GLU A 648 -11.57 -34.81 12.13
CA GLU A 648 -11.74 -35.49 13.42
C GLU A 648 -12.48 -36.80 13.22
N THR A 649 -11.77 -37.90 12.99
CA THR A 649 -12.44 -39.21 12.70
C THR A 649 -13.19 -39.77 13.92
N SER A 650 -12.77 -39.38 15.14
CA SER A 650 -13.46 -39.79 16.39
C SER A 650 -14.90 -39.27 16.52
N ARG A 651 -15.28 -38.26 15.72
CA ARG A 651 -16.66 -37.75 15.66
C ARG A 651 -17.57 -38.53 14.72
N MET A 652 -17.03 -39.56 14.06
CA MET A 652 -17.76 -40.37 13.11
C MET A 652 -17.93 -41.81 13.63
N PRO A 653 -19.02 -42.46 13.31
CA PRO A 653 -19.17 -43.90 13.59
C PRO A 653 -18.05 -44.72 12.94
N SER A 654 -17.61 -45.78 13.57
CA SER A 654 -16.74 -46.77 12.95
C SER A 654 -17.42 -47.37 11.73
N GLY A 655 -16.68 -47.57 10.63
CA GLY A 655 -17.24 -48.08 9.40
C GLY A 655 -16.42 -47.74 8.15
N HIS A 656 -17.02 -48.04 7.03
CA HIS A 656 -16.46 -47.83 5.71
C HIS A 656 -16.99 -46.53 5.11
N TYR A 657 -16.07 -45.74 4.54
CA TYR A 657 -16.36 -44.43 3.95
C TYR A 657 -15.55 -44.23 2.67
N ILE A 658 -15.87 -43.15 1.97
CA ILE A 658 -15.13 -42.65 0.82
C ILE A 658 -14.68 -41.23 1.17
N LEU A 659 -13.38 -41.02 1.19
CA LEU A 659 -12.78 -39.66 1.19
C LEU A 659 -12.75 -39.18 -0.24
N ARG A 660 -13.61 -38.25 -0.63
CA ARG A 660 -13.66 -37.59 -1.92
C ARG A 660 -12.90 -36.29 -1.85
N ALA A 661 -11.80 -36.18 -2.57
CA ALA A 661 -11.09 -34.95 -2.81
C ALA A 661 -11.53 -34.34 -4.13
N TRP A 662 -11.51 -33.02 -4.23
CA TRP A 662 -11.84 -32.31 -5.46
C TRP A 662 -11.02 -31.04 -5.64
N ALA A 663 -10.84 -30.64 -6.90
CA ALA A 663 -10.22 -29.38 -7.31
C ALA A 663 -11.01 -28.77 -8.46
N ALA A 664 -11.13 -27.45 -8.48
CA ALA A 664 -11.78 -26.69 -9.54
C ALA A 664 -10.90 -25.50 -9.97
N ASP A 665 -10.98 -25.13 -11.24
CA ASP A 665 -10.40 -23.91 -11.78
C ASP A 665 -11.35 -22.70 -11.62
N VAL A 666 -10.93 -21.54 -12.13
CA VAL A 666 -11.70 -20.29 -12.10
C VAL A 666 -12.91 -20.33 -13.06
N SER A 667 -12.87 -21.16 -14.10
CA SER A 667 -13.92 -21.34 -15.09
C SER A 667 -15.02 -22.31 -14.64
N GLY A 668 -14.76 -23.06 -13.54
CA GLY A 668 -15.68 -24.02 -12.95
C GLY A 668 -15.49 -25.44 -13.43
N ASN A 669 -14.47 -25.75 -14.25
CA ASN A 669 -14.12 -27.12 -14.57
C ASN A 669 -13.59 -27.80 -13.31
N MET A 670 -14.00 -29.07 -13.08
CA MET A 670 -13.75 -29.74 -11.82
C MET A 670 -13.33 -31.19 -12.01
N VAL A 671 -12.45 -31.64 -11.14
CA VAL A 671 -12.05 -33.04 -10.99
C VAL A 671 -12.37 -33.52 -9.58
N GLU A 672 -12.81 -34.77 -9.48
CA GLU A 672 -13.00 -35.50 -8.23
C GLU A 672 -12.13 -36.76 -8.20
N ARG A 673 -11.65 -37.09 -7.00
CA ARG A 673 -10.89 -38.33 -6.77
C ARG A 673 -11.31 -38.96 -5.45
N ASP A 674 -11.65 -40.25 -5.49
CA ASP A 674 -12.09 -41.01 -4.34
C ASP A 674 -10.97 -41.88 -3.76
N LEU A 675 -10.86 -41.87 -2.44
CA LEU A 675 -10.01 -42.77 -1.67
C LEU A 675 -10.89 -43.55 -0.67
N PRO A 676 -11.05 -44.89 -0.85
CA PRO A 676 -11.75 -45.70 0.14
C PRO A 676 -11.02 -45.73 1.48
N VAL A 677 -11.72 -45.45 2.56
CA VAL A 677 -11.19 -45.39 3.92
C VAL A 677 -12.03 -46.22 4.89
N THR A 678 -11.41 -46.65 5.98
CA THR A 678 -12.08 -47.29 7.13
C THR A 678 -11.78 -46.47 8.39
N ILE A 679 -12.79 -46.14 9.17
CA ILE A 679 -12.68 -45.44 10.44
C ILE A 679 -12.92 -46.41 11.59
N GLY A 680 -12.05 -46.40 12.62
CA GLY A 680 -12.20 -47.24 13.83
C GLY A 680 -11.44 -48.56 13.79
N ALA A 681 -11.52 -49.30 14.88
CA ALA A 681 -10.92 -50.63 14.96
C ALA A 681 -11.66 -51.57 13.99
N VAL A 682 -10.89 -52.32 13.25
CA VAL A 682 -11.40 -53.39 12.40
C VAL A 682 -11.40 -54.66 13.26
N ASP A 683 -12.58 -55.22 13.53
CA ASP A 683 -12.73 -56.53 14.09
C ASP A 683 -12.25 -57.62 13.09
#